data_981b4dcaa54b34c23b53298e6291d677
#
_entry.id   981b4dcaa54b34c23b53298e6291d677
#
_cell.length_a   1.000
_cell.length_b   1.000
_cell.length_c   1.000
_cell.angle_alpha   90.00
_cell.angle_beta   90.00
_cell.angle_gamma   90.00
#
_symmetry.space_group_name_H-M   'P 1'
#
loop_
_entity.id
_entity.type
_entity.pdbx_description
1 polymer ?
#
loop_
_entity_poly.entity_id
_entity_poly.type
_entity_poly.pdbx_seq_one_letter_code
_entity_poly.pdbx_strand_id
1 'polypeptide(L)'
;ELKGPVLTNEEFAKIRRVQLPGLKVGTVSTLFRAARGVEGLGKAIEQLRSEARRLIEDEEVNILILSDRGVNREQAAIPALLAVSALHHYLIREGLRMRVSLALETGEAREVHHFALLIGYGCSVINPYLAFETLDGMIRDDLLPNVDHKLACANFAKAATKGVVKVMSKMGISAVQSYHGAQVFEAVGLRQDVIDDYFTGTASRVGGIGLDVIAEEVLMRHAAAFPERVAAEPVLPAGGQYQWRSDGEFHVFNPESIHRLQKAVRTGSYATYKSYAELIDDRSKNLSTLRGLLGFKRRESVSLEEVEPIENIMRRFKTGAMSYGSISQEAHETLAIAMNRIGGKSNTGEGGEDPERYKPMPNGDSRNSAIKQVASGRFGVTSEYLVNAKEIQIKMAQGAKPGEGGQLPGTKVYPWIAKTRHTTAGVGLISPPPHHDIYSIEDLAELIHDLKNANNEARISVKLVAEVGVGTIAAGVAKAHADVVLISGYDGGTGASPLTSTTHAGLPWELGLAEAHQTLVLNNLRSRIVVETDGQLKTGRDVVIAALLGAEEFGFSTAPLVSVGCIMMRVCHLNTCPAGVATQDPRLRERFAGKPEHAVNFMRFVATQMREIMASLGFRTVDEMIGRTDCLEVQAAVDHWKAHGFDFSNILYQPDLGPEVGRRQSIAQDHGLEKSLDATQLLEICKPAIERGQKVEGSLKIRNVNRVVGTITGSEITRKWGSTGLPDDTIRIRFNGSAGQSFGAFMPRGMSFSLEGDANDYVGKGLSGGRIAVFPPKDASFAPEHNMIIGNVALYGATGGELFVRGMAGERFAVRNSGVDAVVEAVGDHGCEYMTGGRVVVLGPTGRNFGAGMSGGIAYVLDQDNVFLRKVNAQMVEVGRVEDPEEADALKQLIQRHIAATGSEHAQRIIDAWPTALSKFMRVIPKDYKRVLACIKRAHDQGLSGDEAIMAAFEENSRDLSRVGGN
;
A
#
# COMPACT_ATOMS: atom_id res chain seq x y z
N GLU A 1 24.29 24.46 13.67
CA GLU A 1 23.19 23.52 13.40
C GLU A 1 23.09 23.33 11.89
N LEU A 2 23.06 22.06 11.43
CA LEU A 2 22.91 21.73 10.01
C LEU A 2 21.43 21.68 9.65
N LYS A 3 21.08 22.17 8.46
CA LYS A 3 19.68 22.21 7.98
C LYS A 3 19.17 20.86 7.46
N GLY A 4 20.08 19.95 7.14
CA GLY A 4 19.74 18.62 6.60
C GLY A 4 20.98 17.75 6.42
N PRO A 5 20.80 16.47 6.07
CA PRO A 5 21.92 15.52 5.94
C PRO A 5 22.65 15.61 4.59
N VAL A 6 22.10 16.28 3.58
CA VAL A 6 22.71 16.44 2.25
C VAL A 6 23.28 17.83 2.13
N LEU A 7 24.60 17.94 2.02
CA LEU A 7 25.34 19.18 2.05
C LEU A 7 25.94 19.53 0.68
N THR A 8 25.85 20.79 0.31
CA THR A 8 26.54 21.32 -0.87
C THR A 8 28.07 21.29 -0.69
N ASN A 9 28.82 21.44 -1.78
CA ASN A 9 30.29 21.49 -1.72
C ASN A 9 30.80 22.62 -0.82
N GLU A 10 30.14 23.78 -0.81
CA GLU A 10 30.47 24.91 0.03
C GLU A 10 30.23 24.63 1.52
N GLU A 11 29.09 24.04 1.83
CA GLU A 11 28.74 23.68 3.21
C GLU A 11 29.68 22.61 3.76
N PHE A 12 30.02 21.62 2.95
CA PHE A 12 30.95 20.55 3.33
C PHE A 12 32.38 21.07 3.51
N ALA A 13 32.82 21.99 2.68
CA ALA A 13 34.10 22.66 2.84
C ALA A 13 34.19 23.44 4.16
N LYS A 14 33.09 24.00 4.66
CA LYS A 14 33.03 24.65 5.98
C LYS A 14 33.23 23.63 7.12
N ILE A 15 32.65 22.43 7.02
CA ILE A 15 32.92 21.35 8.00
C ILE A 15 34.39 20.98 7.99
N ARG A 16 34.98 20.76 6.83
CA ARG A 16 36.39 20.38 6.69
C ARG A 16 37.36 21.39 7.32
N ARG A 17 36.99 22.66 7.32
CA ARG A 17 37.81 23.78 7.81
C ARG A 17 37.32 24.32 9.15
N VAL A 18 36.44 23.60 9.85
CA VAL A 18 35.92 24.10 11.14
C VAL A 18 37.05 24.33 12.16
N GLN A 19 37.03 25.49 12.78
CA GLN A 19 38.00 25.88 13.84
C GLN A 19 37.22 26.34 15.08
N LEU A 20 36.42 25.44 15.63
CA LEU A 20 35.65 25.68 16.84
C LEU A 20 36.22 24.83 17.99
N PRO A 21 36.30 25.38 19.22
CA PRO A 21 36.73 24.61 20.37
C PRO A 21 35.90 23.32 20.52
N GLY A 22 36.60 22.20 20.72
CA GLY A 22 35.99 20.90 20.88
C GLY A 22 35.59 20.18 19.58
N LEU A 23 35.79 20.80 18.41
CA LEU A 23 35.58 20.14 17.12
C LEU A 23 36.92 19.92 16.41
N LYS A 24 37.27 18.67 16.21
CA LYS A 24 38.46 18.23 15.46
C LYS A 24 38.04 17.38 14.29
N VAL A 25 38.44 17.76 13.08
CA VAL A 25 38.10 17.08 11.84
C VAL A 25 39.27 16.31 11.28
N GLY A 26 39.10 15.05 10.97
CA GLY A 26 40.02 14.21 10.24
C GLY A 26 39.43 13.71 8.94
N THR A 27 40.26 13.44 7.94
CA THR A 27 39.81 12.86 6.65
C THR A 27 40.53 11.56 6.40
N VAL A 28 39.77 10.51 6.03
CA VAL A 28 40.29 9.22 5.62
C VAL A 28 39.90 8.97 4.18
N SER A 29 40.85 8.58 3.35
CA SER A 29 40.61 8.20 1.96
C SER A 29 39.94 6.83 1.88
N THR A 30 38.94 6.69 1.03
CA THR A 30 38.29 5.43 0.70
C THR A 30 38.78 4.88 -0.65
N LEU A 31 39.98 5.25 -1.08
CA LEU A 31 40.57 4.82 -2.35
C LEU A 31 41.52 3.65 -2.16
N PHE A 32 41.64 2.82 -3.18
CA PHE A 32 42.64 1.77 -3.28
C PHE A 32 43.21 1.66 -4.69
N ARG A 33 44.44 1.12 -4.81
CA ARG A 33 45.05 0.94 -6.13
C ARG A 33 44.36 -0.16 -6.92
N ALA A 34 43.80 0.17 -8.07
CA ALA A 34 43.11 -0.77 -8.94
C ALA A 34 44.00 -1.96 -9.38
N ALA A 35 45.29 -1.70 -9.59
CA ALA A 35 46.29 -2.74 -9.94
C ALA A 35 46.49 -3.82 -8.88
N ARG A 36 46.00 -3.62 -7.62
CA ARG A 36 46.00 -4.68 -6.59
C ARG A 36 44.94 -5.74 -6.77
N GLY A 37 44.05 -5.55 -7.72
CA GLY A 37 42.98 -6.50 -8.01
C GLY A 37 42.01 -6.67 -6.84
N VAL A 38 41.41 -7.85 -6.76
CA VAL A 38 40.39 -8.21 -5.76
C VAL A 38 40.91 -8.10 -4.33
N GLU A 39 42.13 -8.47 -4.04
CA GLU A 39 42.72 -8.34 -2.71
C GLU A 39 42.90 -6.88 -2.24
N GLY A 40 42.93 -5.94 -3.20
CA GLY A 40 43.09 -4.52 -2.91
C GLY A 40 41.95 -3.95 -2.08
N LEU A 41 40.73 -4.39 -2.32
CA LEU A 41 39.53 -3.91 -1.60
C LEU A 41 39.59 -4.29 -0.10
N GLY A 42 39.83 -5.57 0.21
CA GLY A 42 39.91 -6.02 1.61
C GLY A 42 41.02 -5.30 2.40
N LYS A 43 42.22 -5.18 1.80
CA LYS A 43 43.32 -4.43 2.43
C LYS A 43 43.00 -2.95 2.63
N ALA A 44 42.25 -2.34 1.71
CA ALA A 44 41.85 -0.94 1.84
C ALA A 44 40.84 -0.73 2.96
N ILE A 45 39.89 -1.65 3.17
CA ILE A 45 38.96 -1.60 4.30
C ILE A 45 39.71 -1.70 5.63
N GLU A 46 40.70 -2.59 5.75
CA GLU A 46 41.52 -2.68 6.96
C GLU A 46 42.35 -1.41 7.21
N GLN A 47 42.89 -0.80 6.14
CA GLN A 47 43.59 0.49 6.24
C GLN A 47 42.62 1.60 6.66
N LEU A 48 41.42 1.64 6.12
CA LEU A 48 40.37 2.59 6.52
C LEU A 48 40.06 2.47 8.02
N ARG A 49 39.86 1.24 8.51
CA ARG A 49 39.63 0.96 9.95
C ARG A 49 40.77 1.42 10.82
N SER A 50 41.98 1.07 10.46
CA SER A 50 43.20 1.38 11.24
C SER A 50 43.47 2.88 11.29
N GLU A 51 43.35 3.59 10.18
CA GLU A 51 43.56 5.03 10.10
C GLU A 51 42.47 5.80 10.84
N ALA A 52 41.19 5.39 10.71
CA ALA A 52 40.12 5.97 11.48
C ALA A 52 40.33 5.82 12.98
N ARG A 53 40.73 4.64 13.44
CA ARG A 53 41.06 4.40 14.85
C ARG A 53 42.20 5.32 15.33
N ARG A 54 43.27 5.41 14.57
CA ARG A 54 44.45 6.28 14.91
C ARG A 54 43.99 7.75 15.04
N LEU A 55 43.20 8.26 14.10
CA LEU A 55 42.75 9.64 14.16
C LEU A 55 41.84 9.90 15.38
N ILE A 56 40.99 8.95 15.76
CA ILE A 56 40.10 9.08 16.91
C ILE A 56 40.86 8.98 18.24
N GLU A 57 41.77 8.00 18.37
CA GLU A 57 42.48 7.75 19.63
C GLU A 57 43.67 8.68 19.86
N ASP A 58 44.51 8.89 18.83
CA ASP A 58 45.77 9.64 18.96
C ASP A 58 45.57 11.14 18.68
N GLU A 59 44.69 11.50 17.74
CA GLU A 59 44.45 12.89 17.36
C GLU A 59 43.13 13.46 17.91
N GLU A 60 42.34 12.66 18.65
CA GLU A 60 41.07 13.05 19.25
C GLU A 60 40.07 13.63 18.23
N VAL A 61 40.08 13.15 16.99
CA VAL A 61 39.13 13.52 15.94
C VAL A 61 37.72 13.09 16.34
N ASN A 62 36.78 14.01 16.25
CA ASN A 62 35.36 13.76 16.54
C ASN A 62 34.41 14.03 15.36
N ILE A 63 34.93 14.49 14.22
CA ILE A 63 34.28 14.52 12.94
C ILE A 63 35.22 13.84 11.94
N LEU A 64 34.82 12.64 11.46
CA LEU A 64 35.61 11.88 10.51
C LEU A 64 34.99 11.94 9.12
N ILE A 65 35.75 12.48 8.18
CA ILE A 65 35.33 12.56 6.77
C ILE A 65 35.88 11.34 6.03
N LEU A 66 34.97 10.54 5.46
CA LEU A 66 35.30 9.51 4.47
C LEU A 66 35.21 10.15 3.09
N SER A 67 36.25 10.02 2.24
CA SER A 67 36.29 10.68 0.96
C SER A 67 36.79 9.76 -0.13
N ASP A 68 36.03 9.66 -1.24
CA ASP A 68 36.44 9.00 -2.48
C ASP A 68 36.96 10.02 -3.53
N ARG A 69 37.15 11.29 -3.17
CA ARG A 69 37.77 12.26 -4.06
C ARG A 69 39.18 11.83 -4.45
N GLY A 70 39.47 11.92 -5.72
CA GLY A 70 40.75 11.50 -6.26
C GLY A 70 40.69 10.18 -7.02
N VAL A 71 39.51 9.60 -7.23
CA VAL A 71 39.34 8.49 -8.17
C VAL A 71 39.93 8.88 -9.51
N ASN A 72 40.81 8.02 -10.01
CA ASN A 72 41.52 8.22 -11.28
C ASN A 72 41.88 6.84 -11.86
N ARG A 73 42.62 6.80 -12.94
CA ARG A 73 43.00 5.55 -13.63
C ARG A 73 43.71 4.53 -12.71
N GLU A 74 44.43 4.96 -11.70
CA GLU A 74 45.18 4.12 -10.79
C GLU A 74 44.44 3.79 -9.49
N GLN A 75 43.52 4.68 -9.08
CA GLN A 75 42.81 4.63 -7.82
C GLN A 75 41.32 4.36 -8.02
N ALA A 76 40.84 3.22 -7.55
CA ALA A 76 39.41 2.88 -7.45
C ALA A 76 38.87 3.20 -6.07
N ALA A 77 37.56 3.41 -5.93
CA ALA A 77 36.91 3.67 -4.65
C ALA A 77 36.35 2.39 -4.01
N ILE A 78 36.46 2.28 -2.69
CA ILE A 78 35.62 1.36 -1.92
C ILE A 78 34.17 1.80 -2.10
N PRO A 79 33.21 0.91 -2.40
CA PRO A 79 31.79 1.29 -2.46
C PRO A 79 31.36 2.08 -1.22
N ALA A 80 30.73 3.23 -1.40
CA ALA A 80 30.45 4.18 -0.33
C ALA A 80 29.67 3.55 0.83
N LEU A 81 28.65 2.74 0.54
CA LEU A 81 27.90 2.03 1.56
C LEU A 81 28.75 1.02 2.32
N LEU A 82 29.60 0.27 1.62
CA LEU A 82 30.52 -0.68 2.26
C LEU A 82 31.53 0.04 3.15
N ALA A 83 32.10 1.15 2.72
CA ALA A 83 33.04 1.96 3.52
C ALA A 83 32.42 2.49 4.81
N VAL A 84 31.21 3.08 4.69
CA VAL A 84 30.47 3.63 5.84
C VAL A 84 30.10 2.52 6.82
N SER A 85 29.48 1.45 6.34
CA SER A 85 28.97 0.36 7.18
C SER A 85 30.09 -0.44 7.83
N ALA A 86 31.16 -0.78 7.08
CA ALA A 86 32.32 -1.47 7.61
C ALA A 86 33.01 -0.68 8.74
N LEU A 87 33.12 0.64 8.58
CA LEU A 87 33.68 1.50 9.62
C LEU A 87 32.74 1.67 10.80
N HIS A 88 31.43 1.89 10.55
CA HIS A 88 30.42 2.04 11.59
C HIS A 88 30.40 0.83 12.53
N HIS A 89 30.31 -0.39 11.99
CA HIS A 89 30.27 -1.61 12.80
C HIS A 89 31.62 -1.92 13.47
N TYR A 90 32.74 -1.62 12.80
CA TYR A 90 34.07 -1.71 13.42
C TYR A 90 34.17 -0.80 14.64
N LEU A 91 33.82 0.48 14.53
CA LEU A 91 33.87 1.43 15.65
C LEU A 91 32.90 1.06 16.79
N ILE A 92 31.78 0.38 16.52
CA ILE A 92 30.92 -0.18 17.56
C ILE A 92 31.67 -1.27 18.32
N ARG A 93 32.28 -2.23 17.61
CA ARG A 93 33.03 -3.33 18.23
C ARG A 93 34.22 -2.83 19.08
N GLU A 94 34.89 -1.76 18.64
CA GLU A 94 36.00 -1.13 19.37
C GLU A 94 35.54 -0.16 20.50
N GLY A 95 34.24 0.09 20.66
CA GLY A 95 33.73 1.03 21.66
C GLY A 95 33.96 2.51 21.32
N LEU A 96 34.35 2.83 20.09
CA LEU A 96 34.72 4.17 19.63
C LEU A 96 33.59 4.94 18.95
N ARG A 97 32.51 4.25 18.55
CA ARG A 97 31.46 4.84 17.67
C ARG A 97 30.84 6.12 18.23
N MET A 98 30.65 6.21 19.52
CA MET A 98 30.03 7.39 20.16
C MET A 98 30.97 8.60 20.28
N ARG A 99 32.25 8.42 20.03
CA ARG A 99 33.25 9.51 20.08
C ARG A 99 33.32 10.33 18.79
N VAL A 100 32.70 9.84 17.67
CA VAL A 100 32.91 10.42 16.35
C VAL A 100 31.63 10.45 15.52
N SER A 101 31.45 11.54 14.78
CA SER A 101 30.44 11.65 13.68
C SER A 101 31.09 11.27 12.36
N LEU A 102 30.37 10.50 11.54
CA LEU A 102 30.80 10.13 10.19
C LEU A 102 30.20 11.07 9.15
N ALA A 103 31.05 11.73 8.37
CA ALA A 103 30.69 12.53 7.22
C ALA A 103 31.22 11.88 5.96
N LEU A 104 30.45 11.87 4.90
CA LEU A 104 30.80 11.20 3.64
C LEU A 104 30.88 12.20 2.49
N GLU A 105 31.98 12.21 1.78
CA GLU A 105 32.16 12.89 0.50
C GLU A 105 32.29 11.82 -0.59
N THR A 106 31.29 11.71 -1.47
CA THR A 106 31.23 10.59 -2.41
C THR A 106 30.69 10.96 -3.78
N GLY A 107 31.23 10.31 -4.80
CA GLY A 107 30.72 10.35 -6.18
C GLY A 107 29.54 9.37 -6.44
N GLU A 108 29.22 8.48 -5.52
CA GLU A 108 28.23 7.42 -5.77
C GLU A 108 26.79 7.80 -5.45
N ALA A 109 26.56 8.63 -4.42
CA ALA A 109 25.21 8.97 -3.97
C ALA A 109 24.48 9.90 -4.94
N ARG A 110 23.36 9.44 -5.52
CA ARG A 110 22.61 10.19 -6.54
C ARG A 110 21.09 10.06 -6.47
N GLU A 111 20.55 9.08 -5.74
CA GLU A 111 19.11 8.88 -5.58
C GLU A 111 18.73 8.64 -4.11
N VAL A 112 17.43 8.78 -3.81
CA VAL A 112 16.90 8.73 -2.43
C VAL A 112 17.34 7.47 -1.69
N HIS A 113 17.34 6.30 -2.33
CA HIS A 113 17.70 5.04 -1.69
C HIS A 113 19.16 5.02 -1.22
N HIS A 114 20.08 5.59 -2.01
CA HIS A 114 21.49 5.72 -1.62
C HIS A 114 21.64 6.54 -0.34
N PHE A 115 20.97 7.69 -0.25
CA PHE A 115 21.01 8.53 0.95
C PHE A 115 20.37 7.85 2.14
N ALA A 116 19.23 7.16 1.93
CA ALA A 116 18.55 6.42 2.99
C ALA A 116 19.42 5.30 3.57
N LEU A 117 20.09 4.53 2.71
CA LEU A 117 21.05 3.47 3.12
C LEU A 117 22.24 4.06 3.88
N LEU A 118 22.92 5.06 3.33
CA LEU A 118 24.10 5.67 3.94
C LEU A 118 23.80 6.24 5.33
N ILE A 119 22.67 6.91 5.49
CA ILE A 119 22.24 7.44 6.81
C ILE A 119 21.85 6.28 7.72
N GLY A 120 21.10 5.30 7.24
CA GLY A 120 20.70 4.13 8.01
C GLY A 120 21.88 3.31 8.53
N TYR A 121 22.97 3.25 7.80
CA TYR A 121 24.21 2.58 8.21
C TYR A 121 25.22 3.52 8.92
N GLY A 122 24.77 4.67 9.42
CA GLY A 122 25.50 5.46 10.39
C GLY A 122 26.18 6.73 9.89
N CYS A 123 25.97 7.13 8.63
CA CYS A 123 26.47 8.39 8.12
C CYS A 123 25.59 9.56 8.61
N SER A 124 26.20 10.60 9.15
CA SER A 124 25.49 11.79 9.66
C SER A 124 25.20 12.81 8.57
N VAL A 125 26.15 13.02 7.66
CA VAL A 125 26.03 13.98 6.55
C VAL A 125 26.72 13.46 5.30
N ILE A 126 26.18 13.81 4.13
CA ILE A 126 26.65 13.35 2.83
C ILE A 126 26.83 14.55 1.89
N ASN A 127 27.99 14.62 1.26
CA ASN A 127 28.26 15.51 0.14
C ASN A 127 28.34 14.70 -1.16
N PRO A 128 27.30 14.69 -1.99
CA PRO A 128 27.29 13.97 -3.27
C PRO A 128 27.94 14.83 -4.37
N TYR A 129 29.22 15.07 -4.27
CA TYR A 129 29.91 16.05 -5.10
C TYR A 129 29.76 15.81 -6.61
N LEU A 130 29.81 14.53 -7.04
CA LEU A 130 29.70 14.22 -8.47
C LEU A 130 28.28 14.45 -9.01
N ALA A 131 27.25 14.26 -8.17
CA ALA A 131 25.87 14.61 -8.55
C ALA A 131 25.75 16.13 -8.80
N PHE A 132 26.38 16.97 -7.96
CA PHE A 132 26.41 18.42 -8.16
C PHE A 132 27.21 18.83 -9.39
N GLU A 133 28.35 18.19 -9.64
CA GLU A 133 29.15 18.42 -10.85
C GLU A 133 28.41 17.97 -12.12
N THR A 134 27.62 16.89 -12.03
CA THR A 134 26.74 16.45 -13.13
C THR A 134 25.67 17.49 -13.45
N LEU A 135 25.04 18.09 -12.42
CA LEU A 135 24.07 19.18 -12.63
C LEU A 135 24.70 20.37 -13.36
N ASP A 136 25.94 20.72 -13.03
CA ASP A 136 26.69 21.78 -13.74
C ASP A 136 26.90 21.40 -15.21
N GLY A 137 27.30 20.16 -15.49
CA GLY A 137 27.40 19.63 -16.84
C GLY A 137 26.09 19.73 -17.63
N MET A 138 24.99 19.28 -17.02
CA MET A 138 23.65 19.35 -17.64
C MET A 138 23.19 20.78 -17.95
N ILE A 139 23.56 21.77 -17.10
CA ILE A 139 23.27 23.17 -17.34
C ILE A 139 24.10 23.69 -18.53
N ARG A 140 25.40 23.37 -18.59
CA ARG A 140 26.28 23.74 -19.70
C ARG A 140 25.81 23.16 -21.03
N ASP A 141 25.25 21.96 -21.03
CA ASP A 141 24.76 21.24 -22.20
C ASP A 141 23.29 21.59 -22.53
N ASP A 142 22.72 22.63 -21.92
CA ASP A 142 21.33 23.12 -22.08
C ASP A 142 20.26 22.05 -21.84
N LEU A 143 20.57 21.01 -21.04
CA LEU A 143 19.62 19.99 -20.62
C LEU A 143 18.75 20.43 -19.43
N LEU A 144 19.16 21.47 -18.72
CA LEU A 144 18.41 22.13 -17.64
C LEU A 144 18.28 23.63 -17.92
N PRO A 145 17.39 24.03 -18.86
CA PRO A 145 17.24 25.43 -19.21
C PRO A 145 16.61 26.23 -18.06
N ASN A 146 17.00 27.51 -17.94
CA ASN A 146 16.48 28.47 -16.96
C ASN A 146 16.71 28.13 -15.47
N VAL A 147 17.70 27.34 -15.16
CA VAL A 147 18.09 26.97 -13.78
C VAL A 147 19.57 27.27 -13.61
N ASP A 148 19.92 28.04 -12.59
CA ASP A 148 21.33 28.19 -12.20
C ASP A 148 21.84 27.03 -11.35
N HIS A 149 23.15 26.81 -11.33
CA HIS A 149 23.77 25.70 -10.62
C HIS A 149 23.46 25.68 -9.11
N LYS A 150 23.43 26.86 -8.45
CA LYS A 150 23.13 26.96 -7.02
C LYS A 150 21.70 26.53 -6.71
N LEU A 151 20.75 26.94 -7.53
CA LEU A 151 19.35 26.52 -7.41
C LEU A 151 19.17 25.04 -7.71
N ALA A 152 19.85 24.51 -8.74
CA ALA A 152 19.82 23.08 -9.06
C ALA A 152 20.34 22.23 -7.88
N CYS A 153 21.48 22.59 -7.31
CA CYS A 153 22.03 21.89 -6.12
C CYS A 153 21.12 21.98 -4.90
N ALA A 154 20.52 23.15 -4.64
CA ALA A 154 19.58 23.34 -3.54
C ALA A 154 18.31 22.48 -3.73
N ASN A 155 17.77 22.42 -4.94
CA ASN A 155 16.62 21.60 -5.28
C ASN A 155 16.93 20.10 -5.15
N PHE A 156 18.09 19.66 -5.61
CA PHE A 156 18.55 18.28 -5.46
C PHE A 156 18.67 17.89 -3.98
N ALA A 157 19.38 18.68 -3.18
CA ALA A 157 19.55 18.44 -1.75
C ALA A 157 18.20 18.41 -1.02
N LYS A 158 17.27 19.31 -1.35
CA LYS A 158 15.92 19.34 -0.81
C LYS A 158 15.11 18.10 -1.20
N ALA A 159 15.20 17.67 -2.46
CA ALA A 159 14.50 16.47 -2.94
C ALA A 159 15.02 15.20 -2.27
N ALA A 160 16.34 15.04 -2.20
CA ALA A 160 16.98 13.92 -1.52
C ALA A 160 16.61 13.86 -0.03
N THR A 161 16.68 15.01 0.68
CA THR A 161 16.29 15.10 2.10
C THR A 161 14.82 14.76 2.31
N LYS A 162 13.91 15.30 1.48
CA LYS A 162 12.49 14.94 1.54
C LYS A 162 12.25 13.44 1.29
N GLY A 163 12.99 12.87 0.37
CA GLY A 163 12.94 11.44 0.09
C GLY A 163 13.35 10.59 1.28
N VAL A 164 14.45 10.93 1.95
CA VAL A 164 14.89 10.24 3.18
C VAL A 164 13.84 10.36 4.29
N VAL A 165 13.31 11.57 4.52
CA VAL A 165 12.22 11.79 5.50
C VAL A 165 11.01 10.92 5.17
N LYS A 166 10.67 10.76 3.90
CA LYS A 166 9.57 9.88 3.47
C LYS A 166 9.87 8.40 3.77
N VAL A 167 11.10 7.93 3.55
CA VAL A 167 11.53 6.57 3.92
C VAL A 167 11.43 6.37 5.43
N MET A 168 11.97 7.28 6.24
CA MET A 168 11.86 7.24 7.70
C MET A 168 10.39 7.20 8.16
N SER A 169 9.55 8.03 7.57
CA SER A 169 8.12 8.07 7.87
C SER A 169 7.41 6.74 7.59
N LYS A 170 7.75 6.05 6.48
CA LYS A 170 7.22 4.71 6.17
C LYS A 170 7.63 3.67 7.21
N MET A 171 8.83 3.82 7.79
CA MET A 171 9.33 2.93 8.85
C MET A 171 8.83 3.32 10.24
N GLY A 172 8.04 4.40 10.37
CA GLY A 172 7.56 4.90 11.65
C GLY A 172 8.65 5.54 12.51
N ILE A 173 9.77 5.97 11.91
CA ILE A 173 10.92 6.56 12.63
C ILE A 173 10.91 8.07 12.43
N SER A 174 10.78 8.83 13.50
CA SER A 174 10.67 10.30 13.49
C SER A 174 11.97 11.05 13.73
N ALA A 175 13.01 10.39 14.22
CA ALA A 175 14.31 11.00 14.55
C ALA A 175 15.46 10.31 13.81
N VAL A 176 16.38 11.11 13.23
CA VAL A 176 17.54 10.57 12.50
C VAL A 176 18.43 9.71 13.40
N GLN A 177 18.59 10.06 14.67
CA GLN A 177 19.34 9.28 15.63
C GLN A 177 18.78 7.86 15.81
N SER A 178 17.46 7.72 15.78
CA SER A 178 16.79 6.43 15.86
C SER A 178 16.83 5.66 14.53
N TYR A 179 17.10 6.36 13.44
CA TYR A 179 17.23 5.75 12.11
C TYR A 179 18.63 5.16 11.87
N HIS A 180 19.67 5.75 12.49
CA HIS A 180 21.04 5.22 12.44
C HIS A 180 21.09 3.84 13.12
N GLY A 181 21.47 2.81 12.36
CA GLY A 181 21.55 1.44 12.85
C GLY A 181 20.20 0.76 13.13
N ALA A 182 19.10 1.29 12.62
CA ALA A 182 17.75 0.75 12.84
C ALA A 182 17.48 -0.61 12.16
N GLN A 183 18.39 -1.10 11.31
CA GLN A 183 18.29 -2.41 10.63
C GLN A 183 17.00 -2.58 9.83
N VAL A 184 16.57 -1.51 9.16
CA VAL A 184 15.33 -1.48 8.35
C VAL A 184 15.53 -1.96 6.92
N PHE A 185 16.73 -2.37 6.57
CA PHE A 185 17.08 -2.89 5.25
C PHE A 185 17.29 -4.41 5.29
N GLU A 186 17.17 -5.05 4.14
CA GLU A 186 17.41 -6.47 3.95
C GLU A 186 18.45 -6.67 2.85
N ALA A 187 19.40 -7.57 3.08
CA ALA A 187 20.37 -8.02 2.09
C ALA A 187 19.81 -9.22 1.30
N VAL A 188 19.98 -9.21 0.00
CA VAL A 188 19.60 -10.31 -0.88
C VAL A 188 20.80 -10.69 -1.73
N GLY A 189 21.34 -11.89 -1.53
CA GLY A 189 22.46 -12.41 -2.30
C GLY A 189 23.84 -11.95 -1.81
N LEU A 190 24.00 -11.57 -0.55
CA LEU A 190 25.29 -11.39 0.08
C LEU A 190 25.66 -12.61 0.94
N ARG A 191 26.92 -13.01 0.92
CA ARG A 191 27.43 -14.08 1.75
C ARG A 191 27.43 -13.68 3.23
N GLN A 192 27.18 -14.63 4.11
CA GLN A 192 26.98 -14.36 5.54
C GLN A 192 28.19 -13.71 6.20
N ASP A 193 29.42 -14.06 5.81
CA ASP A 193 30.64 -13.42 6.35
C ASP A 193 30.74 -11.92 6.01
N VAL A 194 30.24 -11.51 4.82
CA VAL A 194 30.16 -10.10 4.43
C VAL A 194 29.14 -9.36 5.32
N ILE A 195 28.02 -10.02 5.62
CA ILE A 195 26.98 -9.45 6.49
C ILE A 195 27.50 -9.32 7.91
N ASP A 196 28.08 -10.37 8.45
CA ASP A 196 28.55 -10.41 9.85
C ASP A 196 29.63 -9.37 10.13
N ASP A 197 30.55 -9.15 9.19
CA ASP A 197 31.66 -8.23 9.37
C ASP A 197 31.32 -6.78 8.98
N TYR A 198 30.58 -6.58 7.90
CA TYR A 198 30.36 -5.23 7.32
C TYR A 198 28.95 -4.70 7.50
N PHE A 199 27.96 -5.56 7.63
CA PHE A 199 26.53 -5.19 7.74
C PHE A 199 25.87 -5.89 8.93
N THR A 200 26.56 -5.96 10.04
CA THR A 200 26.16 -6.71 11.24
C THR A 200 24.70 -6.46 11.61
N GLY A 201 23.93 -7.55 11.78
CA GLY A 201 22.52 -7.50 12.14
C GLY A 201 21.57 -7.24 10.97
N THR A 202 22.06 -7.02 9.76
CA THR A 202 21.20 -6.92 8.57
C THR A 202 20.61 -8.29 8.26
N ALA A 203 19.28 -8.36 8.11
CA ALA A 203 18.60 -9.61 7.78
C ALA A 203 18.95 -10.07 6.36
N SER A 204 19.17 -11.38 6.18
CA SER A 204 19.38 -12.00 4.86
C SER A 204 18.78 -13.40 4.82
N ARG A 205 18.04 -13.69 3.77
CA ARG A 205 17.41 -14.99 3.53
C ARG A 205 18.01 -15.72 2.35
N VAL A 206 18.84 -15.05 1.56
CA VAL A 206 19.57 -15.62 0.42
C VAL A 206 21.02 -15.22 0.53
N GLY A 207 21.89 -16.20 0.71
CA GLY A 207 23.33 -16.02 0.60
C GLY A 207 23.78 -15.86 -0.85
N GLY A 208 25.00 -15.37 -1.05
CA GLY A 208 25.49 -15.16 -2.41
C GLY A 208 26.93 -14.69 -2.47
N ILE A 209 27.16 -13.51 -3.04
CA ILE A 209 28.48 -13.00 -3.35
C ILE A 209 29.28 -12.58 -2.12
N GLY A 210 30.57 -12.85 -2.15
CA GLY A 210 31.54 -12.40 -1.18
C GLY A 210 32.23 -11.08 -1.54
N LEU A 211 33.15 -10.66 -0.70
CA LEU A 211 33.94 -9.45 -0.92
C LEU A 211 34.76 -9.50 -2.20
N ASP A 212 35.16 -10.68 -2.63
CA ASP A 212 35.88 -10.96 -3.87
C ASP A 212 35.07 -10.53 -5.10
N VAL A 213 33.83 -10.94 -5.19
CA VAL A 213 32.93 -10.58 -6.30
C VAL A 213 32.57 -9.09 -6.26
N ILE A 214 32.38 -8.53 -5.06
CA ILE A 214 32.16 -7.08 -4.90
C ILE A 214 33.38 -6.30 -5.44
N ALA A 215 34.58 -6.75 -5.14
CA ALA A 215 35.81 -6.13 -5.63
C ALA A 215 35.94 -6.22 -7.14
N GLU A 216 35.62 -7.38 -7.73
CA GLU A 216 35.62 -7.56 -9.18
C GLU A 216 34.65 -6.60 -9.86
N GLU A 217 33.44 -6.45 -9.33
CA GLU A 217 32.42 -5.51 -9.85
C GLU A 217 32.87 -4.05 -9.76
N VAL A 218 33.55 -3.67 -8.68
CA VAL A 218 34.16 -2.33 -8.54
C VAL A 218 35.21 -2.12 -9.64
N LEU A 219 36.10 -3.10 -9.86
CA LEU A 219 37.15 -3.00 -10.86
C LEU A 219 36.59 -2.95 -12.28
N MET A 220 35.52 -3.71 -12.58
CA MET A 220 34.83 -3.64 -13.86
C MET A 220 34.25 -2.24 -14.13
N ARG A 221 33.58 -1.65 -13.14
CA ARG A 221 33.05 -0.28 -13.24
C ARG A 221 34.17 0.76 -13.37
N HIS A 222 35.23 0.59 -12.62
CA HIS A 222 36.42 1.45 -12.71
C HIS A 222 37.07 1.36 -14.10
N ALA A 223 37.27 0.18 -14.66
CA ALA A 223 37.81 0.00 -16.01
C ALA A 223 36.89 0.63 -17.09
N ALA A 224 35.58 0.50 -16.93
CA ALA A 224 34.62 1.15 -17.83
C ALA A 224 34.70 2.71 -17.76
N ALA A 225 34.94 3.26 -16.57
CA ALA A 225 35.08 4.71 -16.37
C ALA A 225 36.45 5.25 -16.88
N PHE A 226 37.50 4.43 -16.85
CA PHE A 226 38.85 4.79 -17.29
C PHE A 226 39.38 3.83 -18.39
N PRO A 227 38.74 3.78 -19.57
CA PRO A 227 39.15 2.87 -20.64
C PRO A 227 40.56 3.22 -21.13
N GLU A 228 41.31 2.20 -21.61
CA GLU A 228 42.63 2.40 -22.18
C GLU A 228 42.62 3.34 -23.39
N ARG A 229 41.54 3.26 -24.20
CA ARG A 229 41.30 4.14 -25.36
C ARG A 229 39.99 4.86 -25.13
N VAL A 230 40.06 6.19 -25.06
CA VAL A 230 38.87 7.04 -24.98
C VAL A 230 38.18 7.05 -26.34
N ALA A 231 36.88 6.77 -26.38
CA ALA A 231 36.09 6.95 -27.60
C ALA A 231 36.05 8.42 -27.98
N ALA A 232 36.03 8.73 -29.27
CA ALA A 232 36.00 10.08 -29.79
C ALA A 232 34.74 10.86 -29.29
N GLU A 233 33.64 10.15 -29.10
CA GLU A 233 32.40 10.64 -28.50
C GLU A 233 31.91 9.62 -27.49
N PRO A 234 32.10 9.84 -26.20
CA PRO A 234 31.59 8.92 -25.16
C PRO A 234 30.07 9.00 -25.11
N VAL A 235 29.39 7.92 -25.48
CA VAL A 235 27.95 7.77 -25.39
C VAL A 235 27.60 7.13 -24.06
N LEU A 236 26.71 7.77 -23.30
CA LEU A 236 26.17 7.17 -22.08
C LEU A 236 25.27 5.97 -22.43
N PRO A 237 25.24 4.92 -21.57
CA PRO A 237 24.28 3.82 -21.73
C PRO A 237 22.85 4.33 -21.83
N ALA A 238 22.04 3.67 -22.67
CA ALA A 238 20.65 4.09 -22.93
C ALA A 238 19.74 4.02 -21.67
N GLY A 239 20.18 3.38 -20.59
CA GLY A 239 19.39 3.17 -19.39
C GLY A 239 18.26 2.18 -19.64
N GLY A 240 17.00 2.64 -19.52
CA GLY A 240 15.86 1.78 -19.80
C GLY A 240 15.38 0.95 -18.60
N GLN A 241 15.78 1.30 -17.39
CA GLN A 241 15.37 0.58 -16.18
C GLN A 241 13.85 0.60 -15.96
N TYR A 242 13.20 1.73 -16.20
CA TYR A 242 11.75 1.86 -16.00
C TYR A 242 10.95 1.53 -17.27
N GLN A 243 11.35 2.08 -18.40
CA GLN A 243 10.76 1.83 -19.71
C GLN A 243 11.76 1.09 -20.57
N TRP A 244 11.29 0.05 -21.27
CA TRP A 244 12.14 -0.69 -22.21
C TRP A 244 12.77 0.23 -23.28
N ARG A 245 14.04 0.00 -23.55
CA ARG A 245 14.82 0.61 -24.63
C ARG A 245 15.56 -0.48 -25.39
N SER A 246 15.75 -0.31 -26.70
CA SER A 246 16.42 -1.34 -27.54
C SER A 246 17.82 -1.68 -27.07
N ASP A 247 18.57 -0.67 -26.62
CA ASP A 247 19.95 -0.78 -26.17
C ASP A 247 20.07 -0.61 -24.63
N GLY A 248 18.96 -0.75 -23.91
CA GLY A 248 18.87 -0.57 -22.47
C GLY A 248 18.87 -1.88 -21.69
N GLU A 249 18.49 -1.78 -20.41
CA GLU A 249 18.36 -2.96 -19.55
C GLU A 249 17.34 -3.96 -20.09
N PHE A 250 17.58 -5.24 -19.82
CA PHE A 250 16.68 -6.31 -20.19
C PHE A 250 15.38 -6.27 -19.38
N HIS A 251 14.26 -6.39 -20.07
CA HIS A 251 12.94 -6.57 -19.46
C HIS A 251 12.36 -7.92 -19.85
N VAL A 252 11.84 -8.67 -18.87
CA VAL A 252 11.16 -9.95 -19.11
C VAL A 252 9.94 -9.75 -20.02
N PHE A 253 9.13 -8.69 -19.77
CA PHE A 253 8.15 -8.21 -20.73
C PHE A 253 8.79 -7.15 -21.64
N ASN A 254 9.24 -7.61 -22.80
CA ASN A 254 9.78 -6.80 -23.89
C ASN A 254 8.88 -6.92 -25.13
N PRO A 255 9.12 -6.17 -26.20
CA PRO A 255 8.26 -6.21 -27.38
C PRO A 255 8.04 -7.62 -27.96
N GLU A 256 9.05 -8.49 -27.93
CA GLU A 256 8.94 -9.86 -28.45
C GLU A 256 8.05 -10.74 -27.57
N SER A 257 8.28 -10.76 -26.26
CA SER A 257 7.49 -11.56 -25.32
C SER A 257 6.02 -11.09 -25.28
N ILE A 258 5.79 -9.77 -25.32
CA ILE A 258 4.43 -9.18 -25.41
C ILE A 258 3.75 -9.62 -26.70
N HIS A 259 4.45 -9.51 -27.84
CA HIS A 259 3.89 -9.91 -29.13
C HIS A 259 3.52 -11.40 -29.16
N ARG A 260 4.41 -12.29 -28.70
CA ARG A 260 4.17 -13.73 -28.66
C ARG A 260 2.97 -14.08 -27.79
N LEU A 261 2.87 -13.48 -26.59
CA LEU A 261 1.75 -13.70 -25.68
C LEU A 261 0.43 -13.24 -26.32
N GLN A 262 0.37 -12.01 -26.84
CA GLN A 262 -0.82 -11.48 -27.46
C GLN A 262 -1.24 -12.29 -28.71
N LYS A 263 -0.28 -12.74 -29.51
CA LYS A 263 -0.56 -13.63 -30.64
C LYS A 263 -1.15 -14.95 -30.15
N ALA A 264 -0.54 -15.59 -29.16
CA ALA A 264 -0.99 -16.87 -28.62
C ALA A 264 -2.44 -16.80 -28.13
N VAL A 265 -2.79 -15.79 -27.33
CA VAL A 265 -4.12 -15.68 -26.73
C VAL A 265 -5.19 -15.30 -27.75
N ARG A 266 -4.85 -14.49 -28.76
CA ARG A 266 -5.79 -14.08 -29.83
C ARG A 266 -6.07 -15.21 -30.81
N THR A 267 -5.07 -16.06 -31.07
CA THR A 267 -5.23 -17.21 -31.99
C THR A 267 -5.65 -18.51 -31.29
N GLY A 268 -5.66 -18.53 -29.95
CA GLY A 268 -5.91 -19.74 -29.17
C GLY A 268 -4.81 -20.81 -29.32
N SER A 269 -3.61 -20.44 -29.73
CA SER A 269 -2.50 -21.37 -30.03
C SER A 269 -1.63 -21.65 -28.83
N TYR A 270 -1.73 -22.84 -28.27
CA TYR A 270 -0.87 -23.30 -27.17
C TYR A 270 0.59 -23.45 -27.66
N ALA A 271 0.83 -23.83 -28.89
CA ALA A 271 2.20 -23.91 -29.46
C ALA A 271 2.86 -22.53 -29.48
N THR A 272 2.12 -21.47 -29.81
CA THR A 272 2.62 -20.09 -29.74
C THR A 272 2.87 -19.67 -28.30
N TYR A 273 1.99 -20.07 -27.37
CA TYR A 273 2.22 -19.84 -25.93
C TYR A 273 3.48 -20.56 -25.45
N LYS A 274 3.75 -21.78 -25.85
CA LYS A 274 5.02 -22.47 -25.50
C LYS A 274 6.24 -21.64 -25.91
N SER A 275 6.24 -21.07 -27.11
CA SER A 275 7.35 -20.20 -27.54
C SER A 275 7.46 -18.91 -26.71
N TYR A 276 6.36 -18.39 -26.17
CA TYR A 276 6.39 -17.30 -25.20
C TYR A 276 6.95 -17.79 -23.87
N ALA A 277 6.48 -18.93 -23.36
CA ALA A 277 6.94 -19.48 -22.08
C ALA A 277 8.43 -19.82 -22.10
N GLU A 278 8.93 -20.40 -23.20
CA GLU A 278 10.35 -20.66 -23.40
C GLU A 278 11.17 -19.37 -23.32
N LEU A 279 10.70 -18.27 -23.93
CA LEU A 279 11.38 -16.97 -23.87
C LEU A 279 11.41 -16.39 -22.45
N ILE A 280 10.32 -16.56 -21.67
CA ILE A 280 10.26 -16.12 -20.27
C ILE A 280 11.10 -16.99 -19.35
N ASP A 281 11.11 -18.31 -19.60
CA ASP A 281 11.77 -19.30 -18.77
C ASP A 281 13.25 -19.53 -19.18
N ASP A 282 13.72 -18.95 -20.32
CA ASP A 282 15.12 -19.05 -20.77
C ASP A 282 16.05 -18.31 -19.80
N ARG A 283 16.92 -19.09 -19.21
CA ARG A 283 17.87 -18.67 -18.18
C ARG A 283 19.30 -18.63 -18.66
N SER A 284 19.54 -19.01 -19.92
CA SER A 284 20.89 -19.11 -20.44
C SER A 284 21.57 -17.75 -20.59
N LYS A 285 20.79 -16.67 -20.76
CA LYS A 285 21.32 -15.33 -21.06
C LYS A 285 20.87 -14.21 -20.12
N ASN A 286 19.67 -14.30 -19.55
CA ASN A 286 19.05 -13.17 -18.85
C ASN A 286 18.39 -13.58 -17.53
N LEU A 287 19.20 -13.72 -16.48
CA LEU A 287 18.72 -14.00 -15.14
C LEU A 287 18.06 -12.75 -14.54
N SER A 288 16.75 -12.78 -14.40
CA SER A 288 15.97 -11.62 -13.95
C SER A 288 15.14 -11.89 -12.69
N THR A 289 15.07 -13.13 -12.21
CA THR A 289 14.28 -13.53 -11.06
C THR A 289 14.99 -14.60 -10.23
N LEU A 290 14.73 -14.63 -8.92
CA LEU A 290 15.28 -15.67 -8.03
C LEU A 290 14.84 -17.07 -8.47
N ARG A 291 13.57 -17.25 -8.81
CA ARG A 291 13.05 -18.52 -9.31
C ARG A 291 13.71 -18.97 -10.63
N GLY A 292 14.32 -18.05 -11.35
CA GLY A 292 15.15 -18.35 -12.51
C GLY A 292 16.36 -19.23 -12.18
N LEU A 293 16.86 -19.17 -10.97
CA LEU A 293 17.99 -19.96 -10.47
C LEU A 293 17.57 -21.35 -9.94
N LEU A 294 16.27 -21.62 -9.82
CA LEU A 294 15.75 -22.90 -9.34
C LEU A 294 15.45 -23.85 -10.51
N GLY A 295 15.75 -25.11 -10.34
CA GLY A 295 15.42 -26.21 -11.22
C GLY A 295 14.55 -27.26 -10.55
N PHE A 296 14.02 -28.17 -11.35
CA PHE A 296 13.28 -29.32 -10.85
C PHE A 296 14.18 -30.54 -10.80
N LYS A 297 14.22 -31.21 -9.65
CA LYS A 297 14.90 -32.52 -9.53
C LYS A 297 14.18 -33.59 -10.35
N ARG A 298 14.94 -34.47 -10.94
CA ARG A 298 14.43 -35.62 -11.68
C ARG A 298 13.59 -36.50 -10.75
N ARG A 299 12.37 -36.85 -11.16
CA ARG A 299 11.46 -37.73 -10.44
C ARG A 299 10.80 -38.70 -11.39
N GLU A 300 10.15 -39.74 -10.84
CA GLU A 300 9.32 -40.64 -11.62
C GLU A 300 8.07 -39.89 -12.12
N SER A 301 7.85 -39.91 -13.41
CA SER A 301 6.71 -39.24 -14.05
C SER A 301 5.45 -40.08 -13.98
N VAL A 302 4.30 -39.41 -14.02
CA VAL A 302 2.97 -40.04 -14.21
C VAL A 302 2.42 -39.63 -15.57
N SER A 303 1.42 -40.38 -16.05
CA SER A 303 0.75 -40.01 -17.29
C SER A 303 -0.03 -38.70 -17.10
N LEU A 304 -0.13 -37.91 -18.19
CA LEU A 304 -0.89 -36.65 -18.13
C LEU A 304 -2.37 -36.87 -17.79
N GLU A 305 -2.92 -38.03 -18.10
CA GLU A 305 -4.30 -38.43 -17.81
C GLU A 305 -4.57 -38.63 -16.31
N GLU A 306 -3.54 -38.99 -15.56
CA GLU A 306 -3.63 -39.14 -14.08
C GLU A 306 -3.62 -37.79 -13.35
N VAL A 307 -3.18 -36.70 -13.99
CA VAL A 307 -3.14 -35.37 -13.41
C VAL A 307 -4.49 -34.71 -13.48
N GLU A 308 -4.90 -34.05 -12.43
CA GLU A 308 -6.17 -33.34 -12.33
C GLU A 308 -6.42 -32.40 -13.54
N PRO A 309 -7.69 -32.22 -13.95
CA PRO A 309 -8.03 -31.40 -15.10
C PRO A 309 -7.71 -29.93 -14.88
N ILE A 310 -7.43 -29.21 -15.99
CA ILE A 310 -7.08 -27.78 -15.94
C ILE A 310 -8.17 -26.92 -15.27
N GLU A 311 -9.42 -27.33 -15.36
CA GLU A 311 -10.57 -26.64 -14.73
C GLU A 311 -10.42 -26.58 -13.19
N ASN A 312 -9.87 -27.60 -12.57
CA ASN A 312 -9.60 -27.60 -11.12
C ASN A 312 -8.44 -26.69 -10.78
N ILE A 313 -7.38 -26.70 -11.60
CA ILE A 313 -6.21 -25.83 -11.44
C ILE A 313 -6.62 -24.36 -11.56
N MET A 314 -7.42 -24.02 -12.59
CA MET A 314 -7.84 -22.64 -12.84
C MET A 314 -8.69 -22.03 -11.72
N ARG A 315 -9.39 -22.84 -10.93
CA ARG A 315 -10.12 -22.36 -9.73
C ARG A 315 -9.21 -21.74 -8.68
N ARG A 316 -7.92 -22.08 -8.68
CA ARG A 316 -6.90 -21.52 -7.81
C ARG A 316 -6.31 -20.21 -8.32
N PHE A 317 -6.68 -19.80 -9.54
CA PHE A 317 -6.16 -18.60 -10.18
C PHE A 317 -7.00 -17.38 -9.83
N LYS A 318 -6.31 -16.28 -9.54
CA LYS A 318 -6.91 -14.99 -9.23
C LYS A 318 -6.27 -13.90 -10.06
N THR A 319 -6.99 -12.80 -10.28
CA THR A 319 -6.29 -11.58 -10.67
C THR A 319 -5.83 -10.84 -9.44
N GLY A 320 -4.65 -10.24 -9.50
CA GLY A 320 -4.21 -9.29 -8.48
C GLY A 320 -5.12 -8.05 -8.44
N ALA A 321 -5.05 -7.31 -7.35
CA ALA A 321 -5.86 -6.13 -7.12
C ALA A 321 -5.48 -4.98 -8.08
N MET A 322 -6.33 -4.71 -9.05
CA MET A 322 -6.20 -3.62 -10.02
C MET A 322 -7.44 -2.74 -9.92
N SER A 323 -7.31 -1.54 -9.36
CA SER A 323 -8.46 -0.72 -8.99
C SER A 323 -9.16 -0.08 -10.19
N TYR A 324 -10.50 -0.06 -10.14
CA TYR A 324 -11.33 0.76 -11.02
C TYR A 324 -10.97 2.24 -10.85
N GLY A 325 -10.57 2.87 -11.94
CA GLY A 325 -10.01 4.22 -11.97
C GLY A 325 -8.50 4.22 -12.24
N SER A 326 -7.75 3.23 -11.77
CA SER A 326 -6.36 3.01 -12.20
C SER A 326 -6.33 2.36 -13.59
N ILE A 327 -7.17 1.36 -13.81
CA ILE A 327 -7.44 0.78 -15.15
C ILE A 327 -8.83 1.20 -15.63
N SER A 328 -9.06 1.08 -16.93
CA SER A 328 -10.33 1.41 -17.56
C SER A 328 -11.44 0.44 -17.13
N GLN A 329 -12.70 0.87 -17.28
CA GLN A 329 -13.86 0.03 -17.02
C GLN A 329 -13.84 -1.22 -17.90
N GLU A 330 -13.53 -1.05 -19.18
CA GLU A 330 -13.47 -2.12 -20.17
C GLU A 330 -12.48 -3.20 -19.78
N ALA A 331 -11.27 -2.82 -19.37
CA ALA A 331 -10.25 -3.75 -18.91
C ALA A 331 -10.67 -4.46 -17.61
N HIS A 332 -11.25 -3.71 -16.67
CA HIS A 332 -11.68 -4.23 -15.38
C HIS A 332 -12.82 -5.26 -15.51
N GLU A 333 -13.83 -4.94 -16.32
CA GLU A 333 -14.96 -5.83 -16.58
C GLU A 333 -14.56 -7.06 -17.42
N THR A 334 -13.69 -6.89 -18.42
CA THR A 334 -13.14 -7.98 -19.24
C THR A 334 -12.46 -9.05 -18.37
N LEU A 335 -11.64 -8.63 -17.41
CA LEU A 335 -10.99 -9.56 -16.48
C LEU A 335 -11.99 -10.24 -15.55
N ALA A 336 -13.00 -9.53 -15.06
CA ALA A 336 -14.02 -10.12 -14.21
C ALA A 336 -14.82 -11.21 -14.96
N ILE A 337 -15.27 -10.94 -16.18
CA ILE A 337 -15.97 -11.91 -17.03
C ILE A 337 -15.09 -13.14 -17.28
N ALA A 338 -13.82 -12.92 -17.66
CA ALA A 338 -12.89 -14.00 -17.95
C ALA A 338 -12.71 -14.93 -16.74
N MET A 339 -12.47 -14.36 -15.57
CA MET A 339 -12.23 -15.16 -14.35
C MET A 339 -13.50 -15.88 -13.90
N ASN A 340 -14.68 -15.25 -14.00
CA ASN A 340 -15.95 -15.91 -13.70
C ASN A 340 -16.21 -17.11 -14.61
N ARG A 341 -15.89 -17.02 -15.92
CA ARG A 341 -16.07 -18.11 -16.89
C ARG A 341 -15.22 -19.34 -16.56
N ILE A 342 -14.03 -19.16 -16.00
CA ILE A 342 -13.12 -20.27 -15.67
C ILE A 342 -13.23 -20.74 -14.21
N GLY A 343 -14.13 -20.16 -13.42
CA GLY A 343 -14.27 -20.46 -11.98
C GLY A 343 -13.15 -19.91 -11.11
N GLY A 344 -12.28 -19.07 -11.67
CA GLY A 344 -11.29 -18.28 -10.92
C GLY A 344 -11.92 -17.04 -10.28
N LYS A 345 -11.09 -16.13 -9.76
CA LYS A 345 -11.56 -14.95 -9.04
C LYS A 345 -10.84 -13.68 -9.52
N SER A 346 -11.62 -12.67 -9.93
CA SER A 346 -11.07 -11.32 -10.17
C SER A 346 -11.19 -10.45 -8.93
N ASN A 347 -10.31 -9.46 -8.80
CA ASN A 347 -10.21 -8.56 -7.66
C ASN A 347 -10.52 -7.11 -8.09
N THR A 348 -11.42 -6.44 -7.35
CA THR A 348 -11.81 -5.05 -7.62
C THR A 348 -10.68 -4.04 -7.44
N GLY A 349 -9.65 -4.40 -6.65
CA GLY A 349 -8.78 -3.39 -6.06
C GLY A 349 -9.56 -2.49 -5.08
N GLU A 350 -8.88 -1.50 -4.52
CA GLU A 350 -9.46 -0.59 -3.51
C GLU A 350 -10.39 0.49 -4.09
N GLY A 351 -10.62 0.47 -5.40
CA GLY A 351 -11.44 1.47 -6.10
C GLY A 351 -12.94 1.31 -5.96
N GLY A 352 -13.39 0.21 -5.38
CA GLY A 352 -14.81 -0.14 -5.37
C GLY A 352 -15.26 -0.75 -6.70
N GLU A 353 -16.55 -0.93 -6.85
CA GLU A 353 -17.19 -1.53 -8.02
C GLU A 353 -18.57 -0.90 -8.25
N ASP A 354 -18.90 -0.62 -9.51
CA ASP A 354 -20.23 -0.11 -9.85
C ASP A 354 -21.29 -1.20 -9.58
N PRO A 355 -22.35 -0.92 -8.80
CA PRO A 355 -23.41 -1.89 -8.48
C PRO A 355 -24.12 -2.50 -9.70
N GLU A 356 -24.15 -1.81 -10.83
CA GLU A 356 -24.72 -2.37 -12.08
C GLU A 356 -24.01 -3.65 -12.55
N ARG A 357 -22.78 -3.88 -12.09
CA ARG A 357 -22.01 -5.08 -12.39
C ARG A 357 -22.48 -6.33 -11.63
N TYR A 358 -23.26 -6.16 -10.56
CA TYR A 358 -23.82 -7.28 -9.81
C TYR A 358 -24.93 -7.98 -10.56
N LYS A 359 -25.55 -7.30 -11.54
CA LYS A 359 -26.58 -7.87 -12.40
C LYS A 359 -25.94 -8.71 -13.51
N PRO A 360 -26.41 -9.95 -13.74
CA PRO A 360 -25.95 -10.76 -14.87
C PRO A 360 -26.24 -10.05 -16.20
N MET A 361 -25.33 -10.25 -17.15
CA MET A 361 -25.51 -9.76 -18.51
C MET A 361 -26.54 -10.60 -19.27
N PRO A 362 -27.17 -10.09 -20.36
CA PRO A 362 -28.17 -10.84 -21.14
C PRO A 362 -27.64 -12.16 -21.72
N ASN A 363 -26.35 -12.27 -21.97
CA ASN A 363 -25.68 -13.48 -22.45
C ASN A 363 -25.30 -14.48 -21.33
N GLY A 364 -25.68 -14.21 -20.09
CA GLY A 364 -25.35 -15.02 -18.93
C GLY A 364 -24.00 -14.74 -18.29
N ASP A 365 -23.15 -13.87 -18.83
CA ASP A 365 -21.88 -13.47 -18.23
C ASP A 365 -22.09 -12.64 -16.97
N SER A 366 -21.14 -12.71 -16.06
CA SER A 366 -21.11 -11.88 -14.86
C SER A 366 -19.87 -10.96 -14.87
N ARG A 367 -20.14 -9.66 -14.67
CA ARG A 367 -19.11 -8.64 -14.50
C ARG A 367 -18.71 -8.44 -13.04
N ASN A 368 -19.37 -9.14 -12.11
CA ASN A 368 -19.10 -9.04 -10.69
C ASN A 368 -17.73 -9.64 -10.36
N SER A 369 -16.84 -8.84 -9.79
CA SER A 369 -15.56 -9.34 -9.31
C SER A 369 -15.75 -10.12 -8.01
N ALA A 370 -15.29 -11.37 -7.98
CA ALA A 370 -15.48 -12.26 -6.84
C ALA A 370 -14.77 -11.77 -5.58
N ILE A 371 -13.61 -11.12 -5.72
CA ILE A 371 -12.84 -10.55 -4.62
C ILE A 371 -13.11 -9.06 -4.52
N LYS A 372 -13.61 -8.62 -3.37
CA LYS A 372 -13.80 -7.21 -3.02
C LYS A 372 -12.67 -6.77 -2.11
N GLN A 373 -11.79 -5.89 -2.60
CA GLN A 373 -10.73 -5.37 -1.77
C GLN A 373 -11.24 -4.22 -0.90
N VAL A 374 -10.86 -4.25 0.37
CA VAL A 374 -11.11 -3.19 1.33
C VAL A 374 -9.78 -2.70 1.88
N ALA A 375 -9.71 -1.43 2.17
CA ALA A 375 -8.58 -0.82 2.83
C ALA A 375 -9.11 -0.15 4.09
N SER A 376 -9.48 -0.98 5.07
CA SER A 376 -10.08 -0.55 6.33
C SER A 376 -11.38 0.25 6.18
N GLY A 377 -12.18 -0.01 5.14
CA GLY A 377 -13.42 0.69 4.85
C GLY A 377 -13.30 1.90 3.91
N ARG A 378 -12.18 2.04 3.23
CA ARG A 378 -11.92 3.15 2.29
C ARG A 378 -12.49 2.87 0.90
N PHE A 379 -12.68 3.96 0.11
CA PHE A 379 -13.03 3.92 -1.31
C PHE A 379 -14.33 3.18 -1.67
N GLY A 380 -15.44 3.63 -1.10
CA GLY A 380 -16.77 3.16 -1.50
C GLY A 380 -17.11 1.75 -0.99
N VAL A 381 -16.63 1.41 0.18
CA VAL A 381 -17.01 0.16 0.86
C VAL A 381 -18.37 0.36 1.52
N THR A 382 -19.41 -0.11 0.84
CA THR A 382 -20.78 -0.09 1.33
C THR A 382 -21.22 -1.50 1.75
N SER A 383 -22.33 -1.61 2.47
CA SER A 383 -22.94 -2.90 2.77
C SER A 383 -23.25 -3.71 1.50
N GLU A 384 -23.80 -3.04 0.44
CA GLU A 384 -24.06 -3.68 -0.84
C GLU A 384 -22.79 -4.23 -1.52
N TYR A 385 -21.70 -3.48 -1.46
CA TYR A 385 -20.40 -3.94 -1.96
C TYR A 385 -19.95 -5.23 -1.25
N LEU A 386 -20.06 -5.27 0.08
CA LEU A 386 -19.61 -6.41 0.89
C LEU A 386 -20.47 -7.68 0.68
N VAL A 387 -21.79 -7.56 0.64
CA VAL A 387 -22.67 -8.73 0.48
C VAL A 387 -22.57 -9.40 -0.89
N ASN A 388 -22.03 -8.69 -1.89
CA ASN A 388 -21.81 -9.23 -3.23
C ASN A 388 -20.41 -9.86 -3.42
N ALA A 389 -19.63 -9.98 -2.38
CA ALA A 389 -18.31 -10.61 -2.39
C ALA A 389 -18.37 -12.13 -2.18
N LYS A 390 -17.52 -12.88 -2.87
CA LYS A 390 -17.17 -14.27 -2.54
C LYS A 390 -15.94 -14.35 -1.66
N GLU A 391 -15.11 -13.33 -1.75
CA GLU A 391 -13.93 -13.15 -0.92
C GLU A 391 -13.74 -11.65 -0.67
N ILE A 392 -13.49 -11.27 0.58
CA ILE A 392 -13.18 -9.89 0.97
C ILE A 392 -11.70 -9.83 1.32
N GLN A 393 -10.96 -8.94 0.67
CA GLN A 393 -9.52 -8.83 0.88
C GLN A 393 -9.15 -7.54 1.59
N ILE A 394 -8.58 -7.67 2.77
CA ILE A 394 -8.00 -6.55 3.54
C ILE A 394 -6.63 -6.22 2.97
N LYS A 395 -6.46 -5.00 2.48
CA LYS A 395 -5.17 -4.53 1.99
C LYS A 395 -4.36 -3.91 3.13
N MET A 396 -3.36 -4.63 3.65
CA MET A 396 -2.40 -4.08 4.61
C MET A 396 -1.27 -3.32 3.91
N ALA A 397 -0.81 -3.84 2.77
CA ALA A 397 0.25 -3.21 1.99
C ALA A 397 0.16 -3.60 0.51
N GLN A 398 0.98 -2.98 -0.32
CA GLN A 398 1.13 -3.29 -1.74
C GLN A 398 2.61 -3.49 -2.06
N GLY A 399 2.97 -4.59 -2.72
CA GLY A 399 4.36 -4.97 -2.98
C GLY A 399 5.20 -3.87 -3.64
N ALA A 400 4.63 -3.18 -4.63
CA ALA A 400 5.34 -2.10 -5.34
C ALA A 400 5.52 -0.81 -4.53
N LYS A 401 4.82 -0.64 -3.41
CA LYS A 401 4.89 0.58 -2.58
C LYS A 401 4.48 0.33 -1.13
N PRO A 402 5.21 -0.49 -0.37
CA PRO A 402 4.93 -0.71 1.03
C PRO A 402 4.87 0.60 1.83
N GLY A 403 3.89 0.72 2.71
CA GLY A 403 3.75 1.86 3.63
C GLY A 403 3.26 3.19 3.04
N GLU A 404 2.91 3.27 1.75
CA GLU A 404 2.51 4.55 1.13
C GLU A 404 1.01 4.83 1.14
N GLY A 405 0.17 3.84 1.35
CA GLY A 405 -1.28 4.00 1.18
C GLY A 405 -1.70 4.13 -0.30
N GLY A 406 -2.97 4.48 -0.52
CA GLY A 406 -3.56 4.62 -1.86
C GLY A 406 -3.54 6.08 -2.34
N GLN A 407 -3.39 6.26 -3.66
CA GLN A 407 -3.50 7.56 -4.33
C GLN A 407 -4.13 7.40 -5.70
N LEU A 408 -5.00 8.34 -6.08
CA LEU A 408 -5.49 8.49 -7.43
C LEU A 408 -5.45 9.99 -7.80
N PRO A 409 -4.75 10.37 -8.89
CA PRO A 409 -4.68 11.78 -9.29
C PRO A 409 -6.06 12.30 -9.74
N GLY A 410 -6.37 13.56 -9.47
CA GLY A 410 -7.65 14.18 -9.81
C GLY A 410 -8.00 14.09 -11.29
N THR A 411 -7.01 14.08 -12.17
CA THR A 411 -7.17 13.89 -13.62
C THR A 411 -7.75 12.54 -14.01
N LYS A 412 -7.72 11.54 -13.11
CA LYS A 412 -8.36 10.22 -13.28
C LYS A 412 -9.69 10.10 -12.54
N VAL A 413 -10.03 11.07 -11.68
CA VAL A 413 -11.28 11.05 -10.92
C VAL A 413 -12.41 11.65 -11.75
N TYR A 414 -12.77 10.98 -12.83
CA TYR A 414 -13.92 11.32 -13.66
C TYR A 414 -15.24 11.14 -12.88
N PRO A 415 -16.38 11.70 -13.33
CA PRO A 415 -17.67 11.59 -12.63
C PRO A 415 -18.07 10.16 -12.25
N TRP A 416 -17.89 9.18 -13.15
CA TRP A 416 -18.18 7.77 -12.89
C TRP A 416 -17.25 7.14 -11.86
N ILE A 417 -15.99 7.57 -11.79
CA ILE A 417 -15.05 7.13 -10.75
C ILE A 417 -15.42 7.76 -9.40
N ALA A 418 -15.74 9.06 -9.41
CA ALA A 418 -16.16 9.79 -8.22
C ALA A 418 -17.42 9.17 -7.59
N LYS A 419 -18.41 8.82 -8.41
CA LYS A 419 -19.64 8.12 -7.98
C LYS A 419 -19.31 6.81 -7.26
N THR A 420 -18.49 5.95 -7.87
CA THR A 420 -18.14 4.62 -7.32
C THR A 420 -17.30 4.74 -6.04
N ARG A 421 -16.48 5.79 -5.93
CA ARG A 421 -15.59 5.99 -4.78
C ARG A 421 -16.16 6.90 -3.70
N HIS A 422 -17.39 7.36 -3.84
CA HIS A 422 -18.03 8.32 -2.93
C HIS A 422 -17.14 9.55 -2.67
N THR A 423 -16.83 10.28 -3.76
CA THR A 423 -15.95 11.45 -3.73
C THR A 423 -16.36 12.49 -4.77
N THR A 424 -15.60 13.57 -4.87
CA THR A 424 -15.86 14.65 -5.82
C THR A 424 -15.03 14.49 -7.08
N ALA A 425 -15.66 14.62 -8.25
CA ALA A 425 -14.96 14.55 -9.53
C ALA A 425 -13.88 15.64 -9.66
N GLY A 426 -12.73 15.27 -10.19
CA GLY A 426 -11.60 16.19 -10.41
C GLY A 426 -10.74 16.49 -9.18
N VAL A 427 -11.12 15.98 -8.01
CA VAL A 427 -10.33 16.11 -6.78
C VAL A 427 -9.49 14.86 -6.57
N GLY A 428 -8.19 15.03 -6.33
CA GLY A 428 -7.28 13.91 -6.05
C GLY A 428 -7.66 13.16 -4.78
N LEU A 429 -7.51 11.83 -4.82
CA LEU A 429 -7.80 10.95 -3.70
C LEU A 429 -6.51 10.51 -3.03
N ILE A 430 -6.45 10.69 -1.72
CA ILE A 430 -5.38 10.18 -0.86
C ILE A 430 -6.02 9.27 0.17
N SER A 431 -5.50 8.05 0.29
CA SER A 431 -5.89 7.11 1.34
C SER A 431 -4.73 6.93 2.31
N PRO A 432 -4.98 7.04 3.60
CA PRO A 432 -3.96 6.77 4.59
C PRO A 432 -3.51 5.30 4.51
N PRO A 433 -2.28 4.99 4.89
CA PRO A 433 -1.87 3.61 5.11
C PRO A 433 -2.65 2.99 6.28
N PRO A 434 -2.73 1.64 6.37
CA PRO A 434 -3.53 0.95 7.39
C PRO A 434 -3.20 1.29 8.84
N HIS A 435 -1.97 1.72 9.13
CA HIS A 435 -1.58 2.11 10.50
C HIS A 435 -2.33 3.34 11.07
N HIS A 436 -3.25 3.93 10.31
CA HIS A 436 -4.16 4.96 10.84
C HIS A 436 -5.41 4.39 11.52
N ASP A 437 -5.66 3.09 11.44
CA ASP A 437 -6.79 2.41 12.07
C ASP A 437 -6.46 0.99 12.57
N ILE A 438 -5.35 0.39 12.10
CA ILE A 438 -4.87 -0.93 12.49
C ILE A 438 -3.47 -0.76 13.08
N TYR A 439 -3.35 -0.93 14.38
CA TYR A 439 -2.08 -0.74 15.12
C TYR A 439 -1.47 -2.07 15.56
N SER A 440 -2.28 -3.14 15.58
CA SER A 440 -1.88 -4.45 16.06
C SER A 440 -2.60 -5.57 15.33
N ILE A 441 -2.19 -6.82 15.58
CA ILE A 441 -2.91 -8.02 15.11
C ILE A 441 -4.33 -8.07 15.68
N GLU A 442 -4.56 -7.57 16.88
CA GLU A 442 -5.87 -7.51 17.52
C GLU A 442 -6.83 -6.58 16.78
N ASP A 443 -6.37 -5.42 16.33
CA ASP A 443 -7.16 -4.51 15.50
C ASP A 443 -7.48 -5.14 14.14
N LEU A 444 -6.52 -5.87 13.56
CA LEU A 444 -6.75 -6.63 12.33
C LEU A 444 -7.77 -7.75 12.55
N ALA A 445 -7.69 -8.45 13.68
CA ALA A 445 -8.65 -9.50 14.05
C ALA A 445 -10.07 -8.93 14.20
N GLU A 446 -10.22 -7.71 14.75
CA GLU A 446 -11.50 -7.03 14.81
C GLU A 446 -12.03 -6.70 13.41
N LEU A 447 -11.19 -6.18 12.51
CA LEU A 447 -11.62 -5.91 11.14
C LEU A 447 -12.01 -7.21 10.39
N ILE A 448 -11.28 -8.32 10.59
CA ILE A 448 -11.64 -9.63 10.03
C ILE A 448 -13.02 -10.05 10.55
N HIS A 449 -13.27 -9.87 11.84
CA HIS A 449 -14.56 -10.19 12.47
C HIS A 449 -15.68 -9.28 11.94
N ASP A 450 -15.45 -7.96 11.82
CA ASP A 450 -16.38 -7.00 11.22
C ASP A 450 -16.83 -7.43 9.83
N LEU A 451 -15.87 -7.78 8.97
CA LEU A 451 -16.15 -8.16 7.59
C LEU A 451 -16.84 -9.53 7.49
N LYS A 452 -16.53 -10.44 8.39
CA LYS A 452 -17.23 -11.73 8.48
C LYS A 452 -18.67 -11.57 8.95
N ASN A 453 -18.94 -10.62 9.83
CA ASN A 453 -20.32 -10.23 10.19
C ASN A 453 -21.04 -9.57 9.01
N ALA A 454 -20.33 -8.77 8.19
CA ALA A 454 -20.91 -8.14 7.00
C ALA A 454 -21.22 -9.14 5.88
N ASN A 455 -20.43 -10.21 5.77
CA ASN A 455 -20.69 -11.29 4.82
C ASN A 455 -20.14 -12.61 5.33
N ASN A 456 -20.98 -13.40 5.98
CA ASN A 456 -20.63 -14.68 6.58
C ASN A 456 -20.22 -15.77 5.55
N GLU A 457 -20.66 -15.64 4.29
CA GLU A 457 -20.34 -16.59 3.23
C GLU A 457 -19.00 -16.30 2.55
N ALA A 458 -18.54 -15.04 2.58
CA ALA A 458 -17.29 -14.65 1.97
C ALA A 458 -16.08 -15.13 2.80
N ARG A 459 -15.04 -15.59 2.11
CA ARG A 459 -13.73 -15.79 2.74
C ARG A 459 -13.11 -14.43 3.06
N ILE A 460 -12.37 -14.33 4.16
CA ILE A 460 -11.60 -13.13 4.50
C ILE A 460 -10.14 -13.37 4.18
N SER A 461 -9.60 -12.55 3.30
CA SER A 461 -8.21 -12.55 2.85
C SER A 461 -7.47 -11.35 3.41
N VAL A 462 -6.22 -11.54 3.82
CA VAL A 462 -5.32 -10.46 4.24
C VAL A 462 -4.13 -10.40 3.29
N LYS A 463 -3.94 -9.24 2.65
CA LYS A 463 -2.80 -9.00 1.74
C LYS A 463 -1.63 -8.38 2.49
N LEU A 464 -0.53 -9.11 2.54
CA LEU A 464 0.77 -8.73 3.10
C LEU A 464 1.81 -8.55 1.98
N VAL A 465 2.99 -8.07 2.33
CA VAL A 465 4.13 -7.89 1.42
C VAL A 465 5.26 -8.83 1.82
N ALA A 466 6.00 -9.32 0.84
CA ALA A 466 7.22 -10.11 1.06
C ALA A 466 8.32 -9.24 1.66
N GLU A 467 8.42 -9.23 2.97
CA GLU A 467 9.46 -8.56 3.77
C GLU A 467 9.88 -9.47 4.91
N VAL A 468 11.03 -9.19 5.51
CA VAL A 468 11.49 -9.95 6.70
C VAL A 468 10.49 -9.81 7.83
N GLY A 469 10.14 -10.93 8.47
CA GLY A 469 9.16 -10.98 9.53
C GLY A 469 7.72 -11.23 9.05
N VAL A 470 7.48 -11.29 7.74
CA VAL A 470 6.15 -11.55 7.19
C VAL A 470 5.56 -12.88 7.66
N GLY A 471 6.41 -13.86 7.95
CA GLY A 471 5.99 -15.15 8.53
C GLY A 471 5.34 -14.98 9.90
N THR A 472 5.87 -14.14 10.77
CA THR A 472 5.30 -13.81 12.07
C THR A 472 3.95 -13.11 11.92
N ILE A 473 3.85 -12.17 10.99
CA ILE A 473 2.59 -11.49 10.68
C ILE A 473 1.56 -12.50 10.14
N ALA A 474 1.95 -13.39 9.23
CA ALA A 474 1.08 -14.42 8.68
C ALA A 474 0.56 -15.37 9.78
N ALA A 475 1.40 -15.73 10.76
CA ALA A 475 0.96 -16.50 11.92
C ALA A 475 -0.08 -15.74 12.75
N GLY A 476 0.11 -14.43 12.96
CA GLY A 476 -0.89 -13.58 13.59
C GLY A 476 -2.20 -13.51 12.81
N VAL A 477 -2.14 -13.39 11.49
CA VAL A 477 -3.30 -13.39 10.59
C VAL A 477 -4.08 -14.70 10.67
N ALA A 478 -3.39 -15.84 10.72
CA ALA A 478 -4.02 -17.15 10.89
C ALA A 478 -4.71 -17.28 12.25
N LYS A 479 -4.09 -16.78 13.33
CA LYS A 479 -4.69 -16.73 14.67
C LYS A 479 -5.87 -15.76 14.75
N ALA A 480 -5.86 -14.71 13.94
CA ALA A 480 -6.94 -13.73 13.81
C ALA A 480 -8.13 -14.25 12.97
N HIS A 481 -8.13 -15.53 12.60
CA HIS A 481 -9.18 -16.22 11.87
C HIS A 481 -9.37 -15.79 10.40
N ALA A 482 -8.37 -15.23 9.74
CA ALA A 482 -8.44 -15.04 8.28
C ALA A 482 -8.46 -16.40 7.54
N ASP A 483 -9.19 -16.46 6.44
CA ASP A 483 -9.29 -17.68 5.59
C ASP A 483 -8.11 -17.78 4.62
N VAL A 484 -7.57 -16.63 4.18
CA VAL A 484 -6.50 -16.53 3.19
C VAL A 484 -5.46 -15.49 3.63
N VAL A 485 -4.19 -15.80 3.46
CA VAL A 485 -3.11 -14.81 3.51
C VAL A 485 -2.42 -14.74 2.16
N LEU A 486 -2.39 -13.55 1.58
CA LEU A 486 -1.68 -13.25 0.33
C LEU A 486 -0.32 -12.64 0.65
N ILE A 487 0.74 -13.27 0.17
CA ILE A 487 2.10 -12.75 0.21
C ILE A 487 2.44 -12.15 -1.15
N SER A 488 2.52 -10.84 -1.22
CA SER A 488 2.71 -10.08 -2.46
C SER A 488 4.18 -9.74 -2.67
N GLY A 489 4.74 -10.06 -3.83
CA GLY A 489 6.09 -9.65 -4.22
C GLY A 489 6.17 -8.17 -4.62
N TYR A 490 7.39 -7.62 -4.68
CA TYR A 490 7.65 -6.22 -5.04
C TYR A 490 7.31 -5.89 -6.50
N ASP A 491 7.43 -6.86 -7.38
CA ASP A 491 7.36 -6.66 -8.83
C ASP A 491 5.91 -6.48 -9.28
N GLY A 492 5.47 -5.25 -9.35
CA GLY A 492 4.13 -4.89 -9.75
C GLY A 492 4.02 -3.46 -10.26
N GLY A 493 2.94 -3.17 -10.99
CA GLY A 493 2.61 -1.82 -11.45
C GLY A 493 1.90 -1.00 -10.37
N THR A 494 2.09 0.31 -10.41
CA THR A 494 1.28 1.26 -9.65
C THR A 494 1.04 2.51 -10.50
N GLY A 495 -0.18 3.05 -10.43
CA GLY A 495 -0.53 4.27 -11.15
C GLY A 495 -0.04 5.56 -10.49
N ALA A 496 0.53 5.49 -9.28
CA ALA A 496 0.98 6.66 -8.55
C ALA A 496 1.92 6.26 -7.42
N SER A 497 3.21 6.17 -7.68
CA SER A 497 4.23 5.93 -6.67
C SER A 497 5.57 6.48 -7.14
N PRO A 498 6.41 7.00 -6.24
CA PRO A 498 7.78 7.37 -6.58
C PRO A 498 8.56 6.18 -7.18
N LEU A 499 9.42 6.45 -8.13
CA LEU A 499 10.26 5.44 -8.78
C LEU A 499 11.14 4.70 -7.75
N THR A 500 11.67 5.41 -6.77
CA THR A 500 12.43 4.83 -5.65
C THR A 500 11.66 3.74 -4.92
N SER A 501 10.36 3.94 -4.66
CA SER A 501 9.52 2.93 -3.99
C SER A 501 9.32 1.70 -4.86
N THR A 502 9.02 1.88 -6.15
CA THR A 502 8.81 0.75 -7.07
C THR A 502 10.07 -0.06 -7.35
N THR A 503 11.24 0.56 -7.16
CA THR A 503 12.54 -0.10 -7.42
C THR A 503 13.09 -0.78 -6.16
N HIS A 504 12.89 -0.20 -4.97
CA HIS A 504 13.65 -0.57 -3.77
C HIS A 504 12.82 -0.96 -2.56
N ALA A 505 11.48 -0.78 -2.56
CA ALA A 505 10.70 -0.89 -1.32
C ALA A 505 10.11 -2.27 -1.07
N GLY A 506 10.07 -3.20 -1.91
CA GLY A 506 9.56 -4.56 -1.69
C GLY A 506 10.61 -5.62 -2.00
N LEU A 507 10.28 -6.87 -1.74
CA LEU A 507 11.14 -8.01 -1.95
C LEU A 507 10.48 -9.04 -2.89
N PRO A 508 11.27 -9.93 -3.51
CA PRO A 508 10.71 -11.03 -4.29
C PRO A 508 9.76 -11.90 -3.47
N TRP A 509 8.65 -12.31 -4.09
CA TRP A 509 7.64 -13.13 -3.42
C TRP A 509 8.19 -14.47 -2.93
N GLU A 510 9.21 -15.01 -3.60
CA GLU A 510 9.87 -16.27 -3.24
C GLU A 510 10.36 -16.25 -1.79
N LEU A 511 10.91 -15.12 -1.35
CA LEU A 511 11.42 -14.94 0.02
C LEU A 511 10.27 -14.91 1.04
N GLY A 512 9.28 -14.08 0.81
CA GLY A 512 8.17 -13.93 1.74
C GLY A 512 7.26 -15.14 1.79
N LEU A 513 7.03 -15.81 0.66
CA LEU A 513 6.21 -17.02 0.59
C LEU A 513 6.87 -18.16 1.38
N ALA A 514 8.16 -18.40 1.16
CA ALA A 514 8.89 -19.45 1.87
C ALA A 514 8.86 -19.20 3.39
N GLU A 515 9.16 -17.97 3.83
CA GLU A 515 9.11 -17.58 5.24
C GLU A 515 7.72 -17.79 5.84
N ALA A 516 6.67 -17.31 5.17
CA ALA A 516 5.30 -17.44 5.66
C ALA A 516 4.87 -18.91 5.77
N HIS A 517 5.12 -19.71 4.74
CA HIS A 517 4.80 -21.14 4.74
C HIS A 517 5.53 -21.89 5.86
N GLN A 518 6.84 -21.71 5.99
CA GLN A 518 7.67 -22.35 7.01
C GLN A 518 7.21 -21.96 8.42
N THR A 519 6.97 -20.66 8.66
CA THR A 519 6.51 -20.17 9.97
C THR A 519 5.15 -20.72 10.34
N LEU A 520 4.21 -20.79 9.40
CA LEU A 520 2.89 -21.37 9.63
C LEU A 520 2.97 -22.87 9.94
N VAL A 521 3.86 -23.62 9.26
CA VAL A 521 4.10 -25.04 9.54
C VAL A 521 4.73 -25.21 10.94
N LEU A 522 5.81 -24.47 11.23
CA LEU A 522 6.51 -24.53 12.52
C LEU A 522 5.60 -24.23 13.73
N ASN A 523 4.56 -23.42 13.54
CA ASN A 523 3.60 -23.08 14.59
C ASN A 523 2.30 -23.91 14.53
N ASN A 524 2.22 -24.94 13.69
CA ASN A 524 1.02 -25.75 13.47
C ASN A 524 -0.23 -24.91 13.13
N LEU A 525 -0.04 -23.87 12.33
CA LEU A 525 -1.10 -22.96 11.87
C LEU A 525 -1.43 -23.13 10.39
N ARG A 526 -0.57 -23.85 9.65
CA ARG A 526 -0.66 -23.95 8.19
C ARG A 526 -1.98 -24.57 7.71
N SER A 527 -2.51 -25.53 8.46
CA SER A 527 -3.77 -26.19 8.15
C SER A 527 -5.01 -25.30 8.29
N ARG A 528 -4.90 -24.16 8.95
CA ARG A 528 -6.01 -23.24 9.24
C ARG A 528 -6.23 -22.15 8.18
N ILE A 529 -5.26 -21.92 7.29
CA ILE A 529 -5.27 -20.79 6.38
C ILE A 529 -4.73 -21.17 5.00
N VAL A 530 -5.35 -20.66 3.96
CA VAL A 530 -4.85 -20.72 2.57
C VAL A 530 -3.71 -19.72 2.40
N VAL A 531 -2.62 -20.12 1.78
CA VAL A 531 -1.53 -19.23 1.40
C VAL A 531 -1.60 -18.94 -0.10
N GLU A 532 -1.65 -17.67 -0.43
CA GLU A 532 -1.69 -17.15 -1.79
C GLU A 532 -0.41 -16.34 -2.07
N THR A 533 0.05 -16.31 -3.30
CA THR A 533 1.14 -15.41 -3.72
C THR A 533 0.83 -14.71 -5.03
N ASP A 534 1.33 -13.48 -5.17
CA ASP A 534 1.35 -12.71 -6.40
C ASP A 534 2.69 -11.97 -6.56
N GLY A 535 2.95 -11.39 -7.72
CA GLY A 535 4.17 -10.65 -8.01
C GLY A 535 4.83 -11.14 -9.30
N GLN A 536 4.17 -10.91 -10.43
CA GLN A 536 4.70 -11.24 -11.77
C GLN A 536 4.79 -12.74 -12.07
N LEU A 537 3.78 -13.52 -11.70
CA LEU A 537 3.60 -14.85 -12.26
C LEU A 537 3.26 -14.74 -13.75
N LYS A 538 3.99 -15.45 -14.63
CA LYS A 538 3.92 -15.29 -16.07
C LYS A 538 3.72 -16.61 -16.82
N THR A 539 4.15 -17.73 -16.24
CA THR A 539 4.15 -19.06 -16.87
C THR A 539 3.68 -20.14 -15.91
N GLY A 540 3.35 -21.32 -16.41
CA GLY A 540 3.00 -22.48 -15.56
C GLY A 540 4.16 -22.91 -14.67
N ARG A 541 5.40 -22.69 -15.13
CA ARG A 541 6.59 -22.94 -14.33
C ARG A 541 6.66 -22.05 -13.08
N ASP A 542 6.37 -20.77 -13.21
CA ASP A 542 6.31 -19.85 -12.06
C ASP A 542 5.32 -20.35 -11.02
N VAL A 543 4.15 -20.83 -11.47
CA VAL A 543 3.09 -21.35 -10.61
C VAL A 543 3.51 -22.63 -9.89
N VAL A 544 4.17 -23.56 -10.60
CA VAL A 544 4.69 -24.78 -9.98
C VAL A 544 5.71 -24.47 -8.89
N ILE A 545 6.64 -23.54 -9.14
CA ILE A 545 7.62 -23.13 -8.13
C ILE A 545 6.92 -22.49 -6.94
N ALA A 546 5.91 -21.66 -7.17
CA ALA A 546 5.12 -21.06 -6.09
C ALA A 546 4.40 -22.11 -5.24
N ALA A 547 3.82 -23.14 -5.86
CA ALA A 547 3.20 -24.25 -5.14
C ALA A 547 4.22 -25.06 -4.33
N LEU A 548 5.37 -25.38 -4.92
CA LEU A 548 6.46 -26.10 -4.23
C LEU A 548 7.01 -25.30 -3.04
N LEU A 549 6.99 -23.95 -3.10
CA LEU A 549 7.34 -23.07 -1.98
C LEU A 549 6.20 -22.85 -0.98
N GLY A 550 5.00 -23.41 -1.23
CA GLY A 550 3.91 -23.44 -0.26
C GLY A 550 2.63 -22.68 -0.61
N ALA A 551 2.50 -22.08 -1.80
CA ALA A 551 1.27 -21.42 -2.22
C ALA A 551 0.18 -22.42 -2.66
N GLU A 552 -1.07 -22.14 -2.32
CA GLU A 552 -2.26 -22.88 -2.74
C GLU A 552 -3.08 -22.16 -3.81
N GLU A 553 -3.00 -20.82 -3.82
CA GLU A 553 -3.70 -19.96 -4.78
C GLU A 553 -2.70 -18.96 -5.38
N PHE A 554 -2.97 -18.50 -6.61
CA PHE A 554 -1.98 -17.82 -7.44
C PHE A 554 -2.58 -16.58 -8.09
N GLY A 555 -1.96 -15.40 -7.83
CA GLY A 555 -2.42 -14.13 -8.33
C GLY A 555 -1.63 -13.62 -9.54
N PHE A 556 -2.36 -13.12 -10.54
CA PHE A 556 -1.80 -12.58 -11.79
C PHE A 556 -2.32 -11.16 -12.04
N SER A 557 -1.43 -10.21 -12.34
CA SER A 557 -1.84 -8.84 -12.69
C SER A 557 -1.35 -8.42 -14.06
N THR A 558 -0.03 -8.32 -14.24
CA THR A 558 0.58 -7.81 -15.47
C THR A 558 0.34 -8.72 -16.67
N ALA A 559 0.51 -10.03 -16.52
CA ALA A 559 0.34 -10.97 -17.63
C ALA A 559 -1.10 -11.00 -18.19
N PRO A 560 -2.16 -11.03 -17.38
CA PRO A 560 -3.53 -10.85 -17.90
C PRO A 560 -3.75 -9.50 -18.60
N LEU A 561 -3.20 -8.40 -18.07
CA LEU A 561 -3.30 -7.11 -18.76
C LEU A 561 -2.59 -7.11 -20.10
N VAL A 562 -1.42 -7.74 -20.20
CA VAL A 562 -0.73 -7.93 -21.48
C VAL A 562 -1.58 -8.78 -22.42
N SER A 563 -2.20 -9.85 -21.95
CA SER A 563 -3.08 -10.69 -22.77
C SER A 563 -4.26 -9.93 -23.37
N VAL A 564 -4.80 -8.92 -22.66
CA VAL A 564 -5.92 -8.09 -23.15
C VAL A 564 -5.46 -6.80 -23.84
N GLY A 565 -4.13 -6.61 -24.07
CA GLY A 565 -3.64 -5.54 -24.93
C GLY A 565 -2.67 -4.54 -24.31
N CYS A 566 -2.26 -4.71 -23.05
CA CYS A 566 -1.21 -3.85 -22.46
C CYS A 566 0.12 -4.05 -23.19
N ILE A 567 0.79 -2.95 -23.53
CA ILE A 567 2.08 -2.93 -24.25
C ILE A 567 3.25 -2.44 -23.37
N MET A 568 3.04 -2.37 -22.07
CA MET A 568 4.07 -2.00 -21.08
C MET A 568 4.74 -0.63 -21.32
N MET A 569 3.99 0.35 -21.82
CA MET A 569 4.46 1.74 -22.01
C MET A 569 4.82 2.47 -20.71
N ARG A 570 4.39 1.94 -19.56
CA ARG A 570 4.67 2.53 -18.23
C ARG A 570 4.16 3.97 -18.03
N VAL A 571 3.13 4.39 -18.76
CA VAL A 571 2.47 5.71 -18.61
C VAL A 571 1.14 5.62 -17.86
N CYS A 572 0.97 4.58 -17.07
CA CYS A 572 -0.28 4.30 -16.36
C CYS A 572 -0.72 5.44 -15.42
N HIS A 573 0.23 6.17 -14.85
CA HIS A 573 -0.02 7.29 -13.93
C HIS A 573 -0.44 8.59 -14.64
N LEU A 574 -0.17 8.73 -15.95
CA LEU A 574 -0.40 9.96 -16.70
C LEU A 574 -1.79 10.06 -17.34
N ASN A 575 -2.64 9.06 -17.23
CA ASN A 575 -3.94 8.98 -17.91
C ASN A 575 -3.85 8.98 -19.47
N THR A 576 -2.69 8.66 -20.02
CA THR A 576 -2.37 8.73 -21.46
C THR A 576 -2.10 7.36 -22.09
N CYS A 577 -2.60 6.27 -21.49
CA CYS A 577 -2.35 4.90 -21.97
C CYS A 577 -2.90 4.71 -23.39
N PRO A 578 -2.05 4.48 -24.40
CA PRO A 578 -2.49 4.42 -25.80
C PRO A 578 -3.28 3.15 -26.13
N ALA A 579 -3.17 2.12 -25.30
CA ALA A 579 -3.89 0.85 -25.46
C ALA A 579 -5.26 0.83 -24.77
N GLY A 580 -5.71 1.94 -24.17
CA GLY A 580 -7.00 2.01 -23.49
C GLY A 580 -7.09 1.21 -22.17
N VAL A 581 -6.00 0.59 -21.72
CA VAL A 581 -6.00 -0.30 -20.54
C VAL A 581 -5.98 0.50 -19.23
N ALA A 582 -5.13 1.51 -19.11
CA ALA A 582 -4.90 2.24 -17.87
C ALA A 582 -5.15 3.75 -18.02
N THR A 583 -6.33 4.10 -18.52
CA THR A 583 -6.79 5.46 -18.75
C THR A 583 -8.27 5.59 -18.43
N GLN A 584 -8.71 6.80 -18.12
CA GLN A 584 -10.11 7.18 -17.99
C GLN A 584 -10.57 8.12 -19.13
N ASP A 585 -9.64 8.60 -19.99
CA ASP A 585 -9.98 9.42 -21.17
C ASP A 585 -10.87 8.59 -22.13
N PRO A 586 -12.10 9.03 -22.43
CA PRO A 586 -13.04 8.27 -23.27
C PRO A 586 -12.44 7.93 -24.64
N ARG A 587 -11.73 8.86 -25.29
CA ARG A 587 -11.12 8.66 -26.61
C ARG A 587 -10.03 7.59 -26.61
N LEU A 588 -9.30 7.46 -25.49
CA LEU A 588 -8.27 6.43 -25.36
C LEU A 588 -8.90 5.10 -24.94
N ARG A 589 -9.98 5.10 -24.14
CA ARG A 589 -10.72 3.90 -23.75
C ARG A 589 -11.32 3.18 -24.97
N GLU A 590 -11.81 3.90 -25.97
CA GLU A 590 -12.32 3.33 -27.23
C GLU A 590 -11.29 2.47 -27.98
N ARG A 591 -9.98 2.65 -27.70
CA ARG A 591 -8.91 1.85 -28.30
C ARG A 591 -8.72 0.49 -27.64
N PHE A 592 -9.39 0.23 -26.51
CA PHE A 592 -9.28 -1.05 -25.85
C PHE A 592 -9.84 -2.18 -26.71
N ALA A 593 -8.95 -3.09 -27.13
CA ALA A 593 -9.29 -4.22 -28.01
C ALA A 593 -9.29 -5.58 -27.30
N GLY A 594 -9.14 -5.58 -25.95
CA GLY A 594 -9.14 -6.80 -25.15
C GLY A 594 -10.50 -7.49 -25.14
N LYS A 595 -10.47 -8.82 -25.07
CA LYS A 595 -11.68 -9.65 -24.96
C LYS A 595 -11.50 -10.63 -23.80
N PRO A 596 -12.61 -11.04 -23.11
CA PRO A 596 -12.54 -12.05 -22.06
C PRO A 596 -11.82 -13.33 -22.49
N GLU A 597 -12.05 -13.77 -23.74
CA GLU A 597 -11.43 -14.97 -24.33
C GLU A 597 -9.90 -14.92 -24.31
N HIS A 598 -9.31 -13.73 -24.46
CA HIS A 598 -7.85 -13.57 -24.43
C HIS A 598 -7.29 -13.92 -23.04
N ALA A 599 -7.93 -13.42 -21.98
CA ALA A 599 -7.53 -13.74 -20.60
C ALA A 599 -7.85 -15.20 -20.24
N VAL A 600 -8.98 -15.74 -20.70
CA VAL A 600 -9.33 -17.16 -20.55
C VAL A 600 -8.26 -18.05 -21.19
N ASN A 601 -7.87 -17.77 -22.44
CA ASN A 601 -6.83 -18.53 -23.13
C ASN A 601 -5.50 -18.46 -22.37
N PHE A 602 -5.10 -17.29 -21.88
CA PHE A 602 -3.89 -17.16 -21.06
C PHE A 602 -3.94 -18.09 -19.84
N MET A 603 -5.02 -18.04 -19.06
CA MET A 603 -5.15 -18.87 -17.85
C MET A 603 -5.15 -20.37 -18.18
N ARG A 604 -5.83 -20.76 -19.26
CA ARG A 604 -5.84 -22.16 -19.74
C ARG A 604 -4.44 -22.62 -20.14
N PHE A 605 -3.67 -21.80 -20.84
CA PHE A 605 -2.30 -22.14 -21.25
C PHE A 605 -1.38 -22.29 -20.05
N VAL A 606 -1.48 -21.39 -19.08
CA VAL A 606 -0.72 -21.49 -17.82
C VAL A 606 -1.07 -22.80 -17.08
N ALA A 607 -2.36 -23.12 -16.95
CA ALA A 607 -2.82 -24.34 -16.30
C ALA A 607 -2.38 -25.60 -17.06
N THR A 608 -2.39 -25.55 -18.40
CA THR A 608 -1.92 -26.67 -19.25
C THR A 608 -0.42 -26.92 -19.06
N GLN A 609 0.40 -25.87 -19.10
CA GLN A 609 1.84 -25.98 -18.85
C GLN A 609 2.14 -26.50 -17.43
N MET A 610 1.40 -25.97 -16.43
CA MET A 610 1.51 -26.43 -15.05
C MET A 610 1.23 -27.93 -14.97
N ARG A 611 0.16 -28.41 -15.61
CA ARG A 611 -0.23 -29.82 -15.67
C ARG A 611 0.83 -30.71 -16.29
N GLU A 612 1.47 -30.24 -17.39
CA GLU A 612 2.60 -30.97 -18.04
C GLU A 612 3.78 -31.10 -17.07
N ILE A 613 4.11 -30.04 -16.34
CA ILE A 613 5.20 -30.06 -15.35
C ILE A 613 4.86 -30.99 -14.17
N MET A 614 3.63 -30.92 -13.67
CA MET A 614 3.13 -31.81 -12.60
C MET A 614 3.29 -33.28 -13.00
N ALA A 615 2.87 -33.66 -14.22
CA ALA A 615 3.03 -35.01 -14.75
C ALA A 615 4.51 -35.43 -14.76
N SER A 616 5.41 -34.56 -15.19
CA SER A 616 6.86 -34.84 -15.24
C SER A 616 7.48 -35.00 -13.86
N LEU A 617 6.88 -34.38 -12.83
CA LEU A 617 7.32 -34.46 -11.43
C LEU A 617 6.59 -35.54 -10.62
N GLY A 618 5.65 -36.28 -11.23
CA GLY A 618 4.92 -37.36 -10.59
C GLY A 618 3.79 -36.92 -9.65
N PHE A 619 3.30 -35.69 -9.78
CA PHE A 619 2.20 -35.16 -8.97
C PHE A 619 0.85 -35.29 -9.72
N ARG A 620 -0.15 -35.82 -9.06
CA ARG A 620 -1.52 -35.98 -9.58
C ARG A 620 -2.40 -34.77 -9.29
N THR A 621 -2.16 -34.12 -8.17
CA THR A 621 -2.92 -32.94 -7.73
C THR A 621 -1.99 -31.81 -7.31
N VAL A 622 -2.49 -30.57 -7.35
CA VAL A 622 -1.76 -29.41 -6.81
C VAL A 622 -1.53 -29.57 -5.32
N ASP A 623 -2.49 -30.18 -4.61
CA ASP A 623 -2.40 -30.44 -3.17
C ASP A 623 -1.20 -31.29 -2.79
N GLU A 624 -0.83 -32.27 -3.61
CA GLU A 624 0.35 -33.11 -3.39
C GLU A 624 1.66 -32.34 -3.51
N MET A 625 1.64 -31.26 -4.29
CA MET A 625 2.83 -30.47 -4.61
C MET A 625 3.12 -29.36 -3.58
N ILE A 626 2.13 -28.95 -2.80
CA ILE A 626 2.25 -27.80 -1.90
C ILE A 626 3.35 -28.04 -0.84
N GLY A 627 4.31 -27.10 -0.77
CA GLY A 627 5.41 -27.11 0.20
C GLY A 627 6.45 -28.22 -0.03
N ARG A 628 6.52 -28.82 -1.24
CA ARG A 628 7.46 -29.87 -1.60
C ARG A 628 8.77 -29.27 -2.15
N THR A 629 9.45 -28.48 -1.32
CA THR A 629 10.73 -27.83 -1.66
C THR A 629 11.85 -28.85 -1.94
N ASP A 630 11.69 -30.07 -1.45
CA ASP A 630 12.58 -31.19 -1.78
C ASP A 630 12.65 -31.54 -3.28
N CYS A 631 11.67 -31.08 -4.07
CA CYS A 631 11.63 -31.23 -5.53
C CYS A 631 12.38 -30.13 -6.28
N LEU A 632 12.86 -29.10 -5.57
CA LEU A 632 13.64 -28.00 -6.14
C LEU A 632 15.14 -28.22 -5.94
N GLU A 633 15.92 -27.72 -6.86
CA GLU A 633 17.38 -27.64 -6.76
C GLU A 633 17.87 -26.30 -7.29
N VAL A 634 18.99 -25.82 -6.76
CA VAL A 634 19.70 -24.68 -7.33
C VAL A 634 20.42 -25.16 -8.59
N GLN A 635 20.19 -24.49 -9.72
CA GLN A 635 20.78 -24.90 -10.99
C GLN A 635 22.28 -24.60 -11.01
N ALA A 636 23.10 -25.65 -11.05
CA ALA A 636 24.54 -25.55 -11.23
C ALA A 636 24.96 -25.06 -12.64
N ALA A 637 24.02 -25.13 -13.59
CA ALA A 637 24.27 -24.85 -15.01
C ALA A 637 24.05 -23.37 -15.40
N VAL A 638 23.91 -22.48 -14.45
CA VAL A 638 23.80 -21.04 -14.73
C VAL A 638 25.19 -20.48 -14.94
N ASP A 639 25.55 -20.30 -16.22
CA ASP A 639 26.81 -19.68 -16.62
C ASP A 639 26.76 -18.15 -16.43
N HIS A 640 26.71 -17.73 -15.16
CA HIS A 640 26.79 -16.33 -14.80
C HIS A 640 27.74 -16.15 -13.62
N TRP A 641 28.75 -15.30 -13.81
CA TRP A 641 29.85 -15.14 -12.87
C TRP A 641 29.41 -14.75 -11.41
N LYS A 642 28.29 -14.07 -11.26
CA LYS A 642 27.70 -13.75 -9.95
C LYS A 642 26.85 -14.89 -9.35
N ALA A 643 26.45 -15.88 -10.14
CA ALA A 643 25.56 -16.94 -9.67
C ALA A 643 26.30 -18.04 -8.88
N HIS A 644 27.63 -18.07 -8.95
CA HIS A 644 28.43 -18.95 -8.14
C HIS A 644 28.35 -18.54 -6.67
N GLY A 645 27.84 -19.43 -5.81
CA GLY A 645 27.77 -19.20 -4.37
C GLY A 645 26.40 -18.75 -3.84
N PHE A 646 25.35 -18.70 -4.66
CA PHE A 646 24.01 -18.50 -4.13
C PHE A 646 23.62 -19.62 -3.17
N ASP A 647 23.17 -19.22 -1.99
CA ASP A 647 22.65 -20.12 -0.97
C ASP A 647 21.13 -19.89 -0.78
N PHE A 648 20.35 -20.88 -1.20
CA PHE A 648 18.90 -20.93 -1.06
C PHE A 648 18.44 -21.84 0.08
N SER A 649 19.34 -22.30 0.94
CA SER A 649 19.02 -23.27 2.01
C SER A 649 17.87 -22.80 2.88
N ASN A 650 17.81 -21.51 3.21
CA ASN A 650 16.73 -20.93 4.01
C ASN A 650 15.38 -20.94 3.28
N ILE A 651 15.35 -20.68 1.97
CA ILE A 651 14.11 -20.68 1.18
C ILE A 651 13.63 -22.10 0.94
N LEU A 652 14.56 -23.04 0.71
CA LEU A 652 14.25 -24.44 0.43
C LEU A 652 14.10 -25.28 1.69
N TYR A 653 14.28 -24.68 2.87
CA TYR A 653 14.11 -25.39 4.15
C TYR A 653 12.68 -25.94 4.27
N GLN A 654 12.58 -27.21 4.59
CA GLN A 654 11.32 -27.89 4.80
C GLN A 654 11.23 -28.32 6.27
N PRO A 655 10.37 -27.69 7.08
CA PRO A 655 10.16 -28.12 8.46
C PRO A 655 9.62 -29.54 8.50
N ASP A 656 10.26 -30.40 9.28
CA ASP A 656 9.80 -31.76 9.54
C ASP A 656 9.28 -31.86 10.98
N LEU A 657 7.95 -31.78 11.12
CA LEU A 657 7.24 -31.85 12.41
C LEU A 657 6.34 -33.08 12.53
N GLY A 658 6.54 -34.06 11.64
CA GLY A 658 5.71 -35.25 11.59
C GLY A 658 4.42 -35.14 10.78
N PRO A 659 3.72 -36.27 10.55
CA PRO A 659 2.58 -36.34 9.63
C PRO A 659 1.33 -35.61 10.12
N GLU A 660 1.25 -35.28 11.39
CA GLU A 660 0.10 -34.58 11.99
C GLU A 660 0.07 -33.08 11.60
N VAL A 661 1.20 -32.50 11.20
CA VAL A 661 1.28 -31.11 10.83
C VAL A 661 1.03 -30.92 9.33
N GLY A 662 -0.11 -30.34 9.01
CA GLY A 662 -0.51 -30.12 7.61
C GLY A 662 0.35 -29.09 6.89
N ARG A 663 0.55 -29.30 5.58
CA ARG A 663 1.29 -28.37 4.68
C ARG A 663 0.37 -27.48 3.86
N ARG A 664 -0.94 -27.66 3.96
CA ARG A 664 -1.98 -26.92 3.27
C ARG A 664 -3.20 -26.73 4.16
N GLN A 665 -4.10 -25.84 3.74
CA GLN A 665 -5.34 -25.62 4.47
C GLN A 665 -6.23 -26.88 4.40
N SER A 666 -6.71 -27.30 5.56
CA SER A 666 -7.61 -28.46 5.74
C SER A 666 -8.66 -28.22 6.83
N ILE A 667 -8.54 -27.16 7.61
CA ILE A 667 -9.42 -26.81 8.73
C ILE A 667 -10.06 -25.47 8.42
N ALA A 668 -11.39 -25.38 8.46
CA ALA A 668 -12.11 -24.13 8.33
C ALA A 668 -11.95 -23.26 9.59
N GLN A 669 -11.92 -21.94 9.40
CA GLN A 669 -11.93 -20.99 10.51
C GLN A 669 -13.35 -20.89 11.10
N ASP A 670 -13.44 -20.88 12.43
CA ASP A 670 -14.68 -20.64 13.17
C ASP A 670 -14.68 -19.20 13.70
N HIS A 671 -15.68 -18.42 13.33
CA HIS A 671 -15.82 -17.01 13.71
C HIS A 671 -16.82 -16.80 14.84
N GLY A 672 -17.52 -17.83 15.30
CA GLY A 672 -18.45 -17.77 16.43
C GLY A 672 -19.63 -16.82 16.22
N LEU A 673 -20.05 -16.59 14.97
CA LEU A 673 -21.10 -15.62 14.62
C LEU A 673 -22.47 -15.99 15.23
N GLU A 674 -22.74 -17.26 15.46
CA GLU A 674 -23.96 -17.75 16.09
C GLU A 674 -24.16 -17.25 17.54
N LYS A 675 -23.10 -16.79 18.18
CA LYS A 675 -23.12 -16.22 19.54
C LYS A 675 -23.35 -14.72 19.57
N SER A 676 -23.35 -14.07 18.40
CA SER A 676 -23.54 -12.63 18.30
C SER A 676 -24.93 -12.18 18.80
N LEU A 677 -25.05 -10.92 19.25
CA LEU A 677 -26.32 -10.35 19.65
C LEU A 677 -27.30 -10.30 18.46
N ASP A 678 -26.79 -10.08 17.26
CA ASP A 678 -27.56 -10.12 16.02
C ASP A 678 -28.21 -11.50 15.82
N ALA A 679 -27.40 -12.56 15.84
CA ALA A 679 -27.88 -13.93 15.59
C ALA A 679 -28.83 -14.43 16.69
N THR A 680 -28.60 -14.07 17.95
CA THR A 680 -29.36 -14.58 19.09
C THR A 680 -30.65 -13.82 19.38
N GLN A 681 -30.72 -12.53 19.00
CA GLN A 681 -31.85 -11.67 19.36
C GLN A 681 -32.30 -10.73 18.24
N LEU A 682 -31.38 -9.94 17.66
CA LEU A 682 -31.73 -8.81 16.80
C LEU A 682 -32.40 -9.25 15.50
N LEU A 683 -31.92 -10.33 14.88
CA LEU A 683 -32.51 -10.88 13.64
C LEU A 683 -33.98 -11.28 13.82
N GLU A 684 -34.32 -11.93 14.93
CA GLU A 684 -35.70 -12.35 15.18
C GLU A 684 -36.60 -11.14 15.40
N ILE A 685 -36.15 -10.12 16.15
CA ILE A 685 -36.90 -8.86 16.34
C ILE A 685 -37.11 -8.15 15.00
N CYS A 686 -36.07 -8.11 14.13
CA CYS A 686 -36.09 -7.37 12.88
C CYS A 686 -36.69 -8.15 11.70
N LYS A 687 -36.99 -9.44 11.86
CA LYS A 687 -37.52 -10.32 10.83
C LYS A 687 -38.71 -9.76 10.05
N PRO A 688 -39.76 -9.16 10.67
CA PRO A 688 -40.87 -8.56 9.94
C PRO A 688 -40.44 -7.40 9.04
N ALA A 689 -39.46 -6.60 9.48
CA ALA A 689 -38.90 -5.52 8.67
C ALA A 689 -38.08 -6.08 7.50
N ILE A 690 -37.19 -7.05 7.75
CA ILE A 690 -36.36 -7.67 6.73
C ILE A 690 -37.24 -8.36 5.68
N GLU A 691 -38.22 -9.17 6.08
CA GLU A 691 -39.04 -9.95 5.15
C GLU A 691 -40.08 -9.13 4.42
N ARG A 692 -40.74 -8.17 5.07
CA ARG A 692 -41.94 -7.50 4.58
C ARG A 692 -41.90 -5.97 4.63
N GLY A 693 -40.79 -5.37 5.06
CA GLY A 693 -40.68 -3.91 5.21
C GLY A 693 -41.57 -3.32 6.31
N GLN A 694 -42.02 -4.14 7.25
CA GLN A 694 -42.88 -3.69 8.36
C GLN A 694 -42.08 -2.94 9.41
N LYS A 695 -42.67 -1.90 9.99
CA LYS A 695 -42.02 -1.16 11.09
C LYS A 695 -41.85 -2.03 12.32
N VAL A 696 -40.68 -1.98 12.93
CA VAL A 696 -40.30 -2.74 14.12
C VAL A 696 -39.64 -1.78 15.11
N GLU A 697 -40.05 -1.93 16.37
CA GLU A 697 -39.42 -1.25 17.52
C GLU A 697 -39.02 -2.28 18.55
N GLY A 698 -37.86 -2.09 19.19
CA GLY A 698 -37.35 -3.00 20.21
C GLY A 698 -36.39 -2.34 21.19
N SER A 699 -36.15 -2.99 22.30
CA SER A 699 -35.17 -2.57 23.29
C SER A 699 -34.33 -3.76 23.73
N LEU A 700 -33.03 -3.58 23.79
CA LEU A 700 -32.05 -4.62 24.14
C LEU A 700 -31.05 -4.08 25.17
N LYS A 701 -30.57 -4.96 26.03
CA LYS A 701 -29.37 -4.70 26.83
C LYS A 701 -28.14 -5.02 26.01
N ILE A 702 -27.10 -4.18 26.13
CA ILE A 702 -25.83 -4.37 25.43
C ILE A 702 -24.65 -4.30 26.41
N ARG A 703 -23.64 -5.07 26.14
CA ARG A 703 -22.38 -5.11 26.88
C ARG A 703 -21.21 -5.00 25.92
N ASN A 704 -20.06 -4.57 26.41
CA ASN A 704 -18.84 -4.39 25.61
C ASN A 704 -18.29 -5.69 24.96
N VAL A 705 -18.78 -6.85 25.38
CA VAL A 705 -18.52 -8.14 24.69
C VAL A 705 -19.39 -8.33 23.45
N ASN A 706 -20.45 -7.55 23.29
CA ASN A 706 -21.30 -7.55 22.11
C ASN A 706 -20.69 -6.63 21.06
N ARG A 707 -19.92 -7.23 20.15
CA ARG A 707 -19.24 -6.51 19.07
C ARG A 707 -20.03 -6.56 17.77
N VAL A 708 -19.82 -5.59 16.90
CA VAL A 708 -20.33 -5.54 15.51
C VAL A 708 -21.87 -5.63 15.43
N VAL A 709 -22.54 -5.11 16.47
CA VAL A 709 -24.00 -5.21 16.59
C VAL A 709 -24.68 -4.38 15.49
N GLY A 710 -25.63 -4.98 14.78
CA GLY A 710 -26.38 -4.39 13.67
C GLY A 710 -25.85 -4.75 12.29
N THR A 711 -24.65 -5.29 12.18
CA THR A 711 -24.01 -5.57 10.90
C THR A 711 -24.61 -6.78 10.20
N ILE A 712 -24.82 -7.91 10.89
CA ILE A 712 -25.47 -9.10 10.29
C ILE A 712 -26.89 -8.74 9.87
N THR A 713 -27.65 -8.08 10.75
CA THR A 713 -29.02 -7.65 10.45
C THR A 713 -29.07 -6.69 9.25
N GLY A 714 -28.12 -5.74 9.19
CA GLY A 714 -27.97 -4.82 8.05
C GLY A 714 -27.64 -5.53 6.73
N SER A 715 -26.82 -6.57 6.80
CA SER A 715 -26.46 -7.39 5.62
C SER A 715 -27.68 -8.13 5.05
N GLU A 716 -28.53 -8.70 5.91
CA GLU A 716 -29.77 -9.34 5.48
C GLU A 716 -30.75 -8.35 4.82
N ILE A 717 -30.84 -7.11 5.34
CA ILE A 717 -31.60 -6.04 4.69
C ILE A 717 -31.01 -5.74 3.31
N THR A 718 -29.73 -5.58 3.22
CA THR A 718 -29.04 -5.21 1.96
C THR A 718 -29.13 -6.34 0.92
N ARG A 719 -29.02 -7.61 1.33
CA ARG A 719 -29.23 -8.75 0.42
C ARG A 719 -30.62 -8.73 -0.24
N LYS A 720 -31.63 -8.35 0.53
CA LYS A 720 -33.02 -8.35 0.06
C LYS A 720 -33.45 -7.06 -0.65
N TRP A 721 -33.04 -5.90 -0.09
CA TRP A 721 -33.53 -4.59 -0.51
C TRP A 721 -32.49 -3.77 -1.30
N GLY A 722 -31.27 -4.31 -1.52
CA GLY A 722 -30.18 -3.62 -2.20
C GLY A 722 -29.68 -2.38 -1.45
N SER A 723 -29.00 -1.50 -2.19
CA SER A 723 -28.50 -0.22 -1.66
C SER A 723 -29.60 0.78 -1.25
N THR A 724 -30.80 0.63 -1.78
CA THR A 724 -31.95 1.47 -1.40
C THR A 724 -32.34 1.28 0.04
N GLY A 725 -32.13 0.08 0.59
CA GLY A 725 -32.49 -0.28 1.95
C GLY A 725 -34.01 -0.17 2.22
N LEU A 726 -34.35 0.07 3.45
CA LEU A 726 -35.72 0.28 3.91
C LEU A 726 -36.02 1.79 4.07
N PRO A 727 -37.29 2.19 4.10
CA PRO A 727 -37.66 3.56 4.50
C PRO A 727 -37.08 3.92 5.85
N ASP A 728 -36.78 5.18 6.05
CA ASP A 728 -36.19 5.67 7.30
C ASP A 728 -37.04 5.27 8.50
N ASP A 729 -36.39 4.94 9.63
CA ASP A 729 -37.06 4.52 10.87
C ASP A 729 -37.98 3.28 10.75
N THR A 730 -37.73 2.40 9.76
CA THR A 730 -38.46 1.13 9.68
C THR A 730 -38.05 0.21 10.83
N ILE A 731 -36.78 0.23 11.22
CA ILE A 731 -36.26 -0.52 12.36
C ILE A 731 -35.75 0.50 13.38
N ARG A 732 -36.34 0.52 14.58
CA ARG A 732 -35.92 1.35 15.71
C ARG A 732 -35.56 0.47 16.88
N ILE A 733 -34.27 0.41 17.23
CA ILE A 733 -33.81 -0.37 18.36
C ILE A 733 -33.11 0.55 19.36
N ARG A 734 -33.55 0.45 20.62
CA ARG A 734 -32.90 1.11 21.74
C ARG A 734 -32.04 0.12 22.49
N PHE A 735 -30.79 0.50 22.71
CA PHE A 735 -29.84 -0.25 23.50
C PHE A 735 -29.56 0.46 24.82
N ASN A 736 -29.37 -0.30 25.90
CA ASN A 736 -28.98 0.22 27.20
C ASN A 736 -27.73 -0.51 27.68
N GLY A 737 -26.67 0.23 27.94
CA GLY A 737 -25.40 -0.30 28.42
C GLY A 737 -24.21 0.18 27.64
N SER A 738 -23.12 -0.58 27.64
CA SER A 738 -21.88 -0.27 26.94
C SER A 738 -21.74 -1.15 25.70
N ALA A 739 -21.72 -0.58 24.52
CA ALA A 739 -21.51 -1.32 23.27
C ALA A 739 -20.03 -1.67 23.06
N GLY A 740 -19.77 -2.82 22.49
CA GLY A 740 -18.43 -3.26 22.09
C GLY A 740 -17.95 -2.55 20.81
N GLN A 741 -16.86 -3.09 20.24
CA GLN A 741 -16.24 -2.58 19.00
C GLN A 741 -17.24 -2.60 17.84
N SER A 742 -17.11 -1.62 16.92
CA SER A 742 -17.81 -1.57 15.64
C SER A 742 -19.35 -1.56 15.75
N PHE A 743 -19.91 -0.91 16.78
CA PHE A 743 -21.35 -0.76 16.93
C PHE A 743 -21.96 -0.03 15.72
N GLY A 744 -22.93 -0.65 15.06
CA GLY A 744 -23.59 -0.11 13.88
C GLY A 744 -22.72 -0.06 12.60
N ALA A 745 -21.67 -0.88 12.54
CA ALA A 745 -20.80 -0.92 11.34
C ALA A 745 -21.59 -1.37 10.12
N PHE A 746 -21.36 -0.71 8.97
CA PHE A 746 -21.98 -0.96 7.66
C PHE A 746 -23.51 -0.92 7.63
N MET A 747 -24.13 -0.37 8.62
CA MET A 747 -25.59 -0.36 8.80
C MET A 747 -26.27 0.39 7.65
N PRO A 748 -27.20 -0.26 6.90
CA PRO A 748 -27.86 0.35 5.75
C PRO A 748 -29.02 1.28 6.16
N ARG A 749 -29.57 1.98 5.18
CA ARG A 749 -30.76 2.81 5.33
C ARG A 749 -31.95 2.03 5.89
N GLY A 750 -32.74 2.68 6.76
CA GLY A 750 -33.94 2.13 7.38
C GLY A 750 -33.73 1.64 8.81
N MET A 751 -32.46 1.52 9.26
CA MET A 751 -32.12 1.16 10.62
C MET A 751 -31.77 2.41 11.44
N SER A 752 -32.38 2.55 12.60
CA SER A 752 -32.13 3.61 13.57
C SER A 752 -31.85 3.02 14.94
N PHE A 753 -30.61 3.19 15.39
CA PHE A 753 -30.14 2.71 16.69
C PHE A 753 -29.95 3.89 17.66
N SER A 754 -30.49 3.76 18.86
CA SER A 754 -30.18 4.65 19.96
C SER A 754 -29.54 3.89 21.10
N LEU A 755 -28.39 4.34 21.56
CA LEU A 755 -27.65 3.76 22.67
C LEU A 755 -27.67 4.71 23.85
N GLU A 756 -28.37 4.34 24.91
CA GLU A 756 -28.29 4.97 26.20
C GLU A 756 -27.16 4.33 27.01
N GLY A 757 -25.97 4.96 26.95
CA GLY A 757 -24.74 4.44 27.51
C GLY A 757 -23.53 4.98 26.77
N ASP A 758 -22.57 4.11 26.51
CA ASP A 758 -21.30 4.41 25.84
C ASP A 758 -20.92 3.30 24.84
N ALA A 759 -19.98 3.57 23.97
CA ALA A 759 -19.50 2.60 22.99
C ALA A 759 -17.97 2.62 22.87
N ASN A 760 -17.40 1.47 22.51
CA ASN A 760 -15.98 1.32 22.22
C ASN A 760 -15.62 1.94 20.85
N ASP A 761 -14.49 1.56 20.28
CA ASP A 761 -13.98 2.10 19.02
C ASP A 761 -14.82 1.68 17.80
N TYR A 762 -14.60 2.36 16.68
CA TYR A 762 -15.17 2.08 15.35
C TYR A 762 -16.69 2.21 15.23
N VAL A 763 -17.34 3.02 16.07
CA VAL A 763 -18.78 3.27 15.95
C VAL A 763 -19.13 3.75 14.54
N GLY A 764 -20.09 3.10 13.89
CA GLY A 764 -20.52 3.45 12.55
C GLY A 764 -19.46 3.32 11.47
N LYS A 765 -18.43 2.48 11.65
CA LYS A 765 -17.46 2.15 10.58
C LYS A 765 -18.21 1.73 9.32
N GLY A 766 -17.93 2.39 8.19
CA GLY A 766 -18.58 2.06 6.92
C GLY A 766 -20.10 2.26 6.92
N LEU A 767 -20.67 3.07 7.83
CA LEU A 767 -22.11 3.35 7.90
C LEU A 767 -22.65 3.66 6.51
N SER A 768 -23.68 2.94 6.07
CA SER A 768 -24.17 2.92 4.68
C SER A 768 -25.61 3.43 4.55
N GLY A 769 -26.03 4.36 5.39
CA GLY A 769 -27.34 5.00 5.33
C GLY A 769 -28.17 4.94 6.61
N GLY A 770 -27.75 4.19 7.64
CA GLY A 770 -28.42 4.10 8.92
C GLY A 770 -28.24 5.34 9.79
N ARG A 771 -29.00 5.36 10.90
CA ARG A 771 -28.89 6.41 11.92
C ARG A 771 -28.43 5.83 13.26
N ILE A 772 -27.46 6.49 13.91
CA ILE A 772 -26.96 6.12 15.24
C ILE A 772 -27.01 7.35 16.15
N ALA A 773 -27.58 7.20 17.35
CA ALA A 773 -27.54 8.20 18.40
C ALA A 773 -26.94 7.57 19.66
N VAL A 774 -25.94 8.20 20.27
CA VAL A 774 -25.31 7.75 21.51
C VAL A 774 -25.36 8.86 22.54
N PHE A 775 -25.84 8.56 23.70
CA PHE A 775 -25.99 9.53 24.80
C PHE A 775 -25.90 8.84 26.16
N PRO A 776 -25.36 9.51 27.21
CA PRO A 776 -25.24 8.91 28.51
C PRO A 776 -26.62 8.68 29.15
N PRO A 777 -26.74 7.81 30.16
CA PRO A 777 -27.96 7.62 30.93
C PRO A 777 -28.51 8.94 31.48
N LYS A 778 -29.82 9.06 31.58
CA LYS A 778 -30.47 10.29 32.05
C LYS A 778 -30.11 10.68 33.48
N ASP A 779 -29.72 9.70 34.27
CA ASP A 779 -29.31 9.86 35.69
C ASP A 779 -27.78 10.02 35.84
N ALA A 780 -27.05 10.18 34.76
CA ALA A 780 -25.62 10.43 34.82
C ALA A 780 -25.31 11.76 35.50
N SER A 781 -24.39 11.73 36.45
CA SER A 781 -24.03 12.89 37.28
C SER A 781 -22.92 13.77 36.68
N PHE A 782 -22.41 13.44 35.50
CA PHE A 782 -21.34 14.18 34.84
C PHE A 782 -21.85 15.01 33.65
N ALA A 783 -21.10 16.03 33.27
CA ALA A 783 -21.36 16.82 32.08
C ALA A 783 -20.89 16.05 30.83
N PRO A 784 -21.79 15.63 29.93
CA PRO A 784 -21.44 14.81 28.76
C PRO A 784 -20.38 15.45 27.87
N GLU A 785 -20.46 16.77 27.68
CA GLU A 785 -19.55 17.53 26.83
C GLU A 785 -18.06 17.50 27.27
N HIS A 786 -17.78 16.98 28.46
CA HIS A 786 -16.44 16.83 29.03
C HIS A 786 -16.03 15.37 29.23
N ASN A 787 -16.83 14.43 28.75
CA ASN A 787 -16.58 13.00 28.96
C ASN A 787 -16.62 12.21 27.65
N MET A 788 -15.72 11.22 27.51
CA MET A 788 -15.71 10.29 26.40
C MET A 788 -16.93 9.39 26.44
N ILE A 789 -17.75 9.42 25.38
CA ILE A 789 -18.95 8.60 25.24
C ILE A 789 -18.78 7.56 24.15
N ILE A 790 -17.97 7.86 23.14
CA ILE A 790 -17.56 6.85 22.16
C ILE A 790 -16.03 6.84 22.01
N GLY A 791 -15.50 5.70 21.63
CA GLY A 791 -14.06 5.49 21.44
C GLY A 791 -13.52 6.14 20.17
N ASN A 792 -12.40 5.59 19.70
CA ASN A 792 -11.62 6.09 18.56
C ASN A 792 -12.22 5.65 17.21
N VAL A 793 -11.81 6.33 16.14
CA VAL A 793 -12.01 5.92 14.73
C VAL A 793 -13.49 5.76 14.36
N ALA A 794 -14.38 6.51 15.01
CA ALA A 794 -15.80 6.49 14.65
C ALA A 794 -16.04 7.02 13.24
N LEU A 795 -17.01 6.47 12.50
CA LEU A 795 -17.39 6.78 11.12
C LEU A 795 -16.28 6.53 10.08
N TYR A 796 -15.31 5.69 10.38
CA TYR A 796 -14.23 5.40 9.41
C TYR A 796 -14.80 4.88 8.10
N GLY A 797 -14.55 5.61 7.00
CA GLY A 797 -15.00 5.22 5.67
C GLY A 797 -16.52 5.19 5.46
N ALA A 798 -17.30 5.79 6.34
CA ALA A 798 -18.77 5.84 6.24
C ALA A 798 -19.24 6.58 4.98
N THR A 799 -20.25 6.06 4.30
CA THR A 799 -20.69 6.52 2.98
C THR A 799 -22.03 7.25 3.00
N GLY A 800 -22.82 7.11 4.07
CA GLY A 800 -24.10 7.78 4.23
C GLY A 800 -24.75 7.45 5.56
N GLY A 801 -25.73 8.27 5.95
CA GLY A 801 -26.45 8.14 7.22
C GLY A 801 -26.21 9.29 8.20
N GLU A 802 -26.52 9.08 9.47
CA GLU A 802 -26.40 10.09 10.50
C GLU A 802 -25.79 9.52 11.79
N LEU A 803 -24.92 10.30 12.43
CA LEU A 803 -24.40 9.98 13.77
C LEU A 803 -24.54 11.19 14.69
N PHE A 804 -25.18 10.99 15.83
CA PHE A 804 -25.38 12.01 16.88
C PHE A 804 -24.78 11.50 18.19
N VAL A 805 -23.81 12.23 18.75
CA VAL A 805 -23.11 11.86 19.99
C VAL A 805 -23.24 12.99 21.01
N ARG A 806 -23.96 12.75 22.09
CA ARG A 806 -24.01 13.64 23.25
C ARG A 806 -22.83 13.35 24.16
N GLY A 807 -21.73 14.07 23.95
CA GLY A 807 -20.46 13.93 24.64
C GLY A 807 -19.30 13.89 23.67
N MET A 808 -18.12 13.47 24.17
CA MET A 808 -16.88 13.47 23.42
C MET A 808 -16.68 12.15 22.65
N ALA A 809 -16.06 12.25 21.49
CA ALA A 809 -15.50 11.13 20.75
C ALA A 809 -13.97 11.12 20.87
N GLY A 810 -13.38 9.93 20.77
CA GLY A 810 -11.94 9.74 20.81
C GLY A 810 -11.20 10.30 19.59
N GLU A 811 -10.01 9.76 19.35
CA GLU A 811 -9.12 10.12 18.26
C GLU A 811 -9.71 9.71 16.90
N ARG A 812 -9.33 10.43 15.83
CA ARG A 812 -9.66 10.05 14.44
C ARG A 812 -11.17 9.98 14.15
N PHE A 813 -11.96 10.84 14.75
CA PHE A 813 -13.38 10.95 14.45
C PHE A 813 -13.63 11.35 13.00
N ALA A 814 -14.54 10.67 12.29
CA ALA A 814 -14.92 10.92 10.90
C ALA A 814 -13.78 10.82 9.88
N VAL A 815 -12.73 10.04 10.17
CA VAL A 815 -11.66 9.77 9.21
C VAL A 815 -12.24 9.09 7.99
N ARG A 816 -11.98 9.66 6.82
CA ARG A 816 -12.49 9.15 5.54
C ARG A 816 -14.02 9.12 5.46
N ASN A 817 -14.73 9.92 6.24
CA ASN A 817 -16.17 10.13 6.03
C ASN A 817 -16.42 10.62 4.59
N SER A 818 -17.36 10.00 3.90
CA SER A 818 -17.69 10.28 2.49
C SER A 818 -19.13 10.78 2.29
N GLY A 819 -19.99 10.78 3.34
CA GLY A 819 -21.37 11.15 3.12
C GLY A 819 -22.24 11.22 4.37
N VAL A 820 -21.70 10.93 5.56
CA VAL A 820 -22.47 10.97 6.81
C VAL A 820 -22.56 12.40 7.34
N ASP A 821 -23.75 12.76 7.84
CA ASP A 821 -23.98 13.93 8.67
C ASP A 821 -23.75 13.56 10.14
N ALA A 822 -22.81 14.22 10.80
CA ALA A 822 -22.47 13.91 12.18
C ALA A 822 -22.44 15.15 13.08
N VAL A 823 -22.93 15.01 14.32
CA VAL A 823 -22.79 16.03 15.36
C VAL A 823 -22.22 15.37 16.61
N VAL A 824 -21.16 15.98 17.15
CA VAL A 824 -20.46 15.53 18.36
C VAL A 824 -20.07 16.73 19.21
N GLU A 825 -19.97 16.56 20.54
CA GLU A 825 -19.75 17.71 21.45
C GLU A 825 -18.25 18.03 21.63
N ALA A 826 -17.34 17.06 21.40
CA ALA A 826 -15.90 17.31 21.28
C ALA A 826 -15.23 16.11 20.60
N VAL A 827 -14.01 16.29 20.08
CA VAL A 827 -13.22 15.23 19.44
C VAL A 827 -11.76 15.29 19.85
N GLY A 828 -11.10 14.13 19.82
CA GLY A 828 -9.65 14.01 20.02
C GLY A 828 -8.82 14.49 18.83
N ASP A 829 -7.56 14.08 18.76
CA ASP A 829 -6.62 14.39 17.67
C ASP A 829 -7.07 13.77 16.35
N HIS A 830 -6.68 14.37 15.21
CA HIS A 830 -6.90 13.86 13.86
C HIS A 830 -8.36 13.77 13.41
N GLY A 831 -9.25 14.60 13.95
CA GLY A 831 -10.64 14.66 13.49
C GLY A 831 -10.75 15.04 12.02
N CYS A 832 -11.67 14.42 11.26
CA CYS A 832 -11.92 14.65 9.83
C CYS A 832 -10.72 14.43 8.90
N GLU A 833 -9.70 13.67 9.32
CA GLU A 833 -8.60 13.31 8.43
C GLU A 833 -9.10 12.59 7.18
N TYR A 834 -8.57 12.96 6.01
CA TYR A 834 -8.90 12.35 4.72
C TYR A 834 -10.41 12.30 4.39
N MET A 835 -11.23 13.10 5.05
CA MET A 835 -12.66 13.20 4.75
C MET A 835 -12.88 13.63 3.31
N THR A 836 -13.84 13.02 2.60
CA THR A 836 -14.13 13.23 1.18
C THR A 836 -15.56 13.66 0.90
N GLY A 837 -16.43 13.68 1.89
CA GLY A 837 -17.83 14.09 1.76
C GLY A 837 -18.53 14.11 3.12
N GLY A 838 -19.81 14.48 3.12
CA GLY A 838 -20.61 14.62 4.33
C GLY A 838 -20.38 15.93 5.10
N ARG A 839 -21.04 16.06 6.25
CA ARG A 839 -20.96 17.22 7.13
C ARG A 839 -20.67 16.78 8.56
N VAL A 840 -19.70 17.44 9.19
CA VAL A 840 -19.34 17.16 10.59
C VAL A 840 -19.46 18.44 11.41
N VAL A 841 -20.18 18.39 12.50
CA VAL A 841 -20.32 19.50 13.45
C VAL A 841 -19.71 19.10 14.79
N VAL A 842 -18.73 19.87 15.25
CA VAL A 842 -18.12 19.73 16.56
C VAL A 842 -18.53 20.92 17.42
N LEU A 843 -19.28 20.66 18.47
CA LEU A 843 -19.89 21.69 19.33
C LEU A 843 -18.95 22.16 20.46
N GLY A 844 -17.67 21.82 20.40
CA GLY A 844 -16.69 22.14 21.43
C GLY A 844 -15.25 21.90 20.97
N PRO A 845 -14.35 21.58 21.90
CA PRO A 845 -12.92 21.48 21.58
C PRO A 845 -12.58 20.33 20.66
N THR A 846 -11.53 20.54 19.85
CA THR A 846 -10.88 19.50 19.03
C THR A 846 -9.47 19.22 19.53
N GLY A 847 -8.91 18.08 19.18
CA GLY A 847 -7.50 17.78 19.28
C GLY A 847 -6.67 18.44 18.16
N ARG A 848 -5.42 18.00 18.00
CA ARG A 848 -4.46 18.50 17.00
C ARG A 848 -4.72 17.87 15.62
N ASN A 849 -4.12 18.48 14.60
CA ASN A 849 -4.06 17.97 13.23
C ASN A 849 -5.45 17.73 12.60
N PHE A 850 -6.45 18.54 13.00
CA PHE A 850 -7.81 18.46 12.48
C PHE A 850 -7.84 18.75 10.96
N GLY A 851 -8.57 17.96 10.18
CA GLY A 851 -8.74 18.13 8.74
C GLY A 851 -7.53 17.81 7.89
N ALA A 852 -6.52 17.12 8.41
CA ALA A 852 -5.34 16.73 7.64
C ALA A 852 -5.73 15.83 6.45
N GLY A 853 -5.24 16.15 5.26
CA GLY A 853 -5.55 15.39 4.04
C GLY A 853 -7.03 15.43 3.61
N MET A 854 -7.87 16.26 4.23
CA MET A 854 -9.28 16.42 3.88
C MET A 854 -9.41 16.92 2.44
N SER A 855 -10.19 16.22 1.61
CA SER A 855 -10.32 16.50 0.17
C SER A 855 -11.77 16.81 -0.26
N GLY A 856 -12.76 16.58 0.61
CA GLY A 856 -14.18 16.88 0.35
C GLY A 856 -15.00 16.95 1.63
N GLY A 857 -16.27 17.34 1.51
CA GLY A 857 -17.13 17.60 2.65
C GLY A 857 -16.84 18.91 3.38
N ILE A 858 -17.59 19.19 4.42
CA ILE A 858 -17.47 20.42 5.22
C ILE A 858 -17.50 20.06 6.71
N ALA A 859 -16.60 20.65 7.49
CA ALA A 859 -16.67 20.56 8.95
C ALA A 859 -16.91 21.94 9.58
N TYR A 860 -17.72 21.96 10.65
CA TYR A 860 -18.02 23.14 11.44
C TYR A 860 -17.56 22.91 12.87
N VAL A 861 -16.73 23.78 13.39
CA VAL A 861 -16.18 23.67 14.74
C VAL A 861 -16.54 24.91 15.55
N LEU A 862 -17.18 24.73 16.70
CA LEU A 862 -17.45 25.82 17.61
C LEU A 862 -16.17 26.17 18.39
N ASP A 863 -15.53 27.26 18.02
CA ASP A 863 -14.29 27.75 18.63
C ASP A 863 -14.59 28.85 19.66
N GLN A 864 -14.96 28.42 20.87
CA GLN A 864 -15.29 29.33 21.97
C GLN A 864 -14.08 30.12 22.45
N ASP A 865 -12.90 29.49 22.48
CA ASP A 865 -11.65 29.98 23.06
C ASP A 865 -10.70 30.61 22.06
N ASN A 866 -11.06 30.66 20.78
CA ASN A 866 -10.22 31.14 19.67
C ASN A 866 -8.87 30.43 19.54
N VAL A 867 -8.82 29.11 19.77
CA VAL A 867 -7.61 28.28 19.71
C VAL A 867 -7.60 27.33 18.52
N PHE A 868 -8.69 27.16 17.80
CA PHE A 868 -8.85 26.15 16.76
C PHE A 868 -7.85 26.29 15.61
N LEU A 869 -7.51 27.52 15.21
CA LEU A 869 -6.52 27.76 14.14
C LEU A 869 -5.13 27.18 14.44
N ARG A 870 -4.81 26.92 15.72
CA ARG A 870 -3.55 26.27 16.11
C ARG A 870 -3.62 24.73 16.04
N LYS A 871 -4.82 24.20 15.90
CA LYS A 871 -5.10 22.74 15.92
C LYS A 871 -5.43 22.17 14.54
N VAL A 872 -5.86 23.02 13.60
CA VAL A 872 -6.20 22.61 12.25
C VAL A 872 -4.95 22.46 11.39
N ASN A 873 -4.94 21.43 10.51
CA ASN A 873 -3.93 21.29 9.47
C ASN A 873 -4.38 22.03 8.21
N ALA A 874 -3.90 23.27 8.03
CA ALA A 874 -4.31 24.15 6.94
C ALA A 874 -3.64 23.86 5.59
N GLN A 875 -2.91 22.76 5.45
CA GLN A 875 -2.20 22.44 4.21
C GLN A 875 -3.16 22.32 3.02
N MET A 876 -4.24 21.56 3.17
CA MET A 876 -5.21 21.29 2.11
C MET A 876 -6.55 21.99 2.32
N VAL A 877 -6.81 22.54 3.50
CA VAL A 877 -8.10 23.17 3.85
C VAL A 877 -7.98 24.67 4.00
N GLU A 878 -9.11 25.36 3.84
CA GLU A 878 -9.34 26.75 4.17
C GLU A 878 -10.26 26.82 5.39
N VAL A 879 -9.97 27.72 6.30
CA VAL A 879 -10.76 27.94 7.52
C VAL A 879 -11.33 29.36 7.48
N GLY A 880 -12.64 29.48 7.65
CA GLY A 880 -13.35 30.75 7.61
C GLY A 880 -14.55 30.77 8.56
N ARG A 881 -15.34 31.81 8.50
CA ARG A 881 -16.64 31.93 9.22
C ARG A 881 -17.76 31.38 8.34
N VAL A 882 -18.89 31.06 8.95
CA VAL A 882 -20.14 30.71 8.25
C VAL A 882 -20.84 32.01 7.92
N GLU A 883 -20.76 32.44 6.66
CA GLU A 883 -21.29 33.73 6.20
C GLU A 883 -22.57 33.59 5.36
N ASP A 884 -22.76 32.44 4.73
CA ASP A 884 -23.92 32.16 3.88
C ASP A 884 -25.12 31.83 4.76
N PRO A 885 -26.27 32.55 4.62
CA PRO A 885 -27.49 32.32 5.39
C PRO A 885 -28.04 30.90 5.19
N GLU A 886 -28.02 30.35 4.00
CA GLU A 886 -28.54 29.00 3.72
C GLU A 886 -27.66 27.94 4.42
N GLU A 887 -26.35 28.14 4.40
CA GLU A 887 -25.38 27.28 5.12
C GLU A 887 -25.58 27.38 6.64
N ALA A 888 -25.84 28.59 7.17
CA ALA A 888 -26.12 28.80 8.59
C ALA A 888 -27.43 28.13 9.05
N ASP A 889 -28.46 28.18 8.22
CA ASP A 889 -29.75 27.51 8.50
C ASP A 889 -29.59 25.98 8.43
N ALA A 890 -28.85 25.46 7.48
CA ALA A 890 -28.55 24.03 7.38
C ALA A 890 -27.75 23.52 8.58
N LEU A 891 -26.78 24.31 9.07
CA LEU A 891 -26.03 24.03 10.29
C LEU A 891 -26.94 23.99 11.50
N LYS A 892 -27.81 25.00 11.63
CA LYS A 892 -28.79 25.09 12.72
C LYS A 892 -29.71 23.87 12.75
N GLN A 893 -30.25 23.48 11.60
CA GLN A 893 -31.12 22.31 11.47
C GLN A 893 -30.40 21.01 11.88
N LEU A 894 -29.14 20.86 11.52
CA LEU A 894 -28.36 19.67 11.88
C LEU A 894 -28.15 19.60 13.41
N ILE A 895 -27.88 20.72 14.07
CA ILE A 895 -27.77 20.78 15.51
C ILE A 895 -29.14 20.49 16.18
N GLN A 896 -30.25 20.99 15.62
CA GLN A 896 -31.59 20.67 16.11
C GLN A 896 -31.93 19.18 16.00
N ARG A 897 -31.51 18.52 14.93
CA ARG A 897 -31.65 17.05 14.80
C ARG A 897 -30.85 16.32 15.88
N HIS A 898 -29.65 16.78 16.20
CA HIS A 898 -28.87 16.25 17.31
C HIS A 898 -29.58 16.38 18.65
N ILE A 899 -30.18 17.56 18.94
CA ILE A 899 -30.95 17.76 20.16
C ILE A 899 -32.13 16.78 20.22
N ALA A 900 -32.86 16.65 19.11
CA ALA A 900 -34.01 15.74 19.04
C ALA A 900 -33.61 14.27 19.24
N ALA A 901 -32.44 13.84 18.75
CA ALA A 901 -31.95 12.47 18.85
C ALA A 901 -31.36 12.13 20.23
N THR A 902 -30.75 13.10 20.92
CA THR A 902 -29.91 12.84 22.11
C THR A 902 -30.36 13.57 23.37
N GLY A 903 -31.25 14.58 23.25
CA GLY A 903 -31.61 15.45 24.36
C GLY A 903 -30.45 16.31 24.88
N SER A 904 -29.51 16.72 24.03
CA SER A 904 -28.33 17.49 24.43
C SER A 904 -28.67 18.87 24.93
N GLU A 905 -28.43 19.11 26.20
CA GLU A 905 -28.60 20.43 26.83
C GLU A 905 -27.50 21.41 26.40
N HIS A 906 -26.29 20.88 26.12
CA HIS A 906 -25.18 21.67 25.57
C HIS A 906 -25.54 22.27 24.23
N ALA A 907 -26.02 21.43 23.30
CA ALA A 907 -26.50 21.88 22.00
C ALA A 907 -27.70 22.83 22.08
N GLN A 908 -28.61 22.62 23.06
CA GLN A 908 -29.75 23.52 23.29
C GLN A 908 -29.25 24.91 23.66
N ARG A 909 -28.31 25.04 24.61
CA ARG A 909 -27.70 26.34 24.99
C ARG A 909 -27.08 27.07 23.79
N ILE A 910 -26.50 26.35 22.86
CA ILE A 910 -25.91 26.91 21.62
C ILE A 910 -27.03 27.46 20.72
N ILE A 911 -28.12 26.74 20.54
CA ILE A 911 -29.27 27.18 19.72
C ILE A 911 -29.96 28.37 20.33
N ASP A 912 -30.13 28.40 21.65
CA ASP A 912 -30.74 29.51 22.37
C ASP A 912 -29.94 30.82 22.24
N ALA A 913 -28.63 30.72 22.10
CA ALA A 913 -27.69 31.81 21.82
C ALA A 913 -27.34 31.99 20.35
N TRP A 914 -28.19 31.57 19.43
CA TRP A 914 -27.83 31.31 18.02
C TRP A 914 -27.09 32.44 17.32
N PRO A 915 -27.52 33.71 17.27
CA PRO A 915 -26.76 34.69 16.50
C PRO A 915 -25.32 34.88 17.02
N THR A 916 -25.15 34.85 18.34
CA THR A 916 -23.84 34.94 18.98
C THR A 916 -23.01 33.68 18.81
N ALA A 917 -23.62 32.51 18.92
CA ALA A 917 -22.96 31.24 18.74
C ALA A 917 -22.50 31.04 17.29
N LEU A 918 -23.30 31.42 16.30
CA LEU A 918 -22.93 31.32 14.87
C LEU A 918 -21.64 32.08 14.58
N SER A 919 -21.44 33.25 15.17
CA SER A 919 -20.22 34.02 14.96
C SER A 919 -18.94 33.34 15.45
N LYS A 920 -19.06 32.32 16.31
CA LYS A 920 -17.94 31.52 16.81
C LYS A 920 -17.69 30.22 16.03
N PHE A 921 -18.59 29.84 15.14
CA PHE A 921 -18.35 28.66 14.29
C PHE A 921 -17.28 28.94 13.24
N MET A 922 -16.35 28.02 13.16
CA MET A 922 -15.31 27.96 12.12
C MET A 922 -15.70 26.91 11.09
N ARG A 923 -15.76 27.32 9.81
CA ARG A 923 -15.98 26.41 8.69
C ARG A 923 -14.65 25.92 8.16
N VAL A 924 -14.50 24.62 8.04
CA VAL A 924 -13.34 23.96 7.42
C VAL A 924 -13.78 23.34 6.11
N ILE A 925 -13.18 23.81 4.99
CA ILE A 925 -13.50 23.33 3.65
C ILE A 925 -12.21 23.08 2.86
N PRO A 926 -12.09 21.95 2.13
CA PRO A 926 -10.93 21.72 1.29
C PRO A 926 -10.85 22.72 0.12
N LYS A 927 -9.63 23.19 -0.16
CA LYS A 927 -9.37 24.21 -1.21
C LYS A 927 -9.81 23.73 -2.60
N ASP A 928 -9.45 22.51 -2.96
CA ASP A 928 -9.83 21.92 -4.25
C ASP A 928 -11.33 21.64 -4.35
N TYR A 929 -11.96 21.19 -3.28
CA TYR A 929 -13.41 20.98 -3.21
C TYR A 929 -14.17 22.29 -3.38
N LYS A 930 -13.79 23.35 -2.67
CA LYS A 930 -14.36 24.70 -2.80
C LYS A 930 -14.29 25.19 -4.26
N ARG A 931 -13.16 24.97 -4.93
CA ARG A 931 -12.97 25.34 -6.34
C ARG A 931 -13.94 24.55 -7.25
N VAL A 932 -14.04 23.23 -7.07
CA VAL A 932 -14.97 22.40 -7.85
C VAL A 932 -16.42 22.82 -7.64
N LEU A 933 -16.83 23.14 -6.42
CA LEU A 933 -18.17 23.66 -6.16
C LEU A 933 -18.44 24.98 -6.91
N ALA A 934 -17.44 25.85 -7.00
CA ALA A 934 -17.54 27.07 -7.81
C ALA A 934 -17.63 26.78 -9.31
N CYS A 935 -16.91 25.76 -9.82
CA CYS A 935 -17.07 25.30 -11.21
C CYS A 935 -18.47 24.74 -11.48
N ILE A 936 -19.01 23.93 -10.58
CA ILE A 936 -20.35 23.37 -10.69
C ILE A 936 -21.40 24.51 -10.71
N LYS A 937 -21.25 25.50 -9.83
CA LYS A 937 -22.15 26.68 -9.80
C LYS A 937 -22.14 27.41 -11.14
N ARG A 938 -20.95 27.67 -11.69
CA ARG A 938 -20.83 28.30 -13.03
C ARG A 938 -21.48 27.47 -14.13
N ALA A 939 -21.35 26.14 -14.10
CA ALA A 939 -22.01 25.24 -15.05
C ALA A 939 -23.55 25.33 -14.94
N HIS A 940 -24.09 25.39 -13.71
CA HIS A 940 -25.51 25.60 -13.49
C HIS A 940 -25.98 26.98 -13.98
N ASP A 941 -25.19 28.03 -13.74
CA ASP A 941 -25.48 29.40 -14.22
C ASP A 941 -25.49 29.46 -15.76
N GLN A 942 -24.78 28.54 -16.43
CA GLN A 942 -24.81 28.36 -17.91
C GLN A 942 -25.96 27.46 -18.39
N GLY A 943 -26.82 26.98 -17.49
CA GLY A 943 -27.98 26.16 -17.80
C GLY A 943 -27.72 24.66 -17.90
N LEU A 944 -26.52 24.20 -17.58
CA LEU A 944 -26.20 22.77 -17.49
C LEU A 944 -26.72 22.18 -16.18
N SER A 945 -27.09 20.89 -16.18
CA SER A 945 -27.60 20.20 -15.00
C SER A 945 -27.14 18.75 -14.92
N GLY A 946 -27.23 18.15 -13.74
CA GLY A 946 -26.90 16.73 -13.56
C GLY A 946 -25.46 16.37 -13.97
N ASP A 947 -25.30 15.26 -14.67
CA ASP A 947 -24.00 14.73 -15.07
C ASP A 947 -23.26 15.66 -16.06
N GLU A 948 -23.98 16.43 -16.85
CA GLU A 948 -23.39 17.42 -17.79
C GLU A 948 -22.71 18.57 -17.04
N ALA A 949 -23.34 19.07 -15.98
CA ALA A 949 -22.74 20.13 -15.14
C ALA A 949 -21.50 19.62 -14.39
N ILE A 950 -21.55 18.37 -13.90
CA ILE A 950 -20.40 17.75 -13.22
C ILE A 950 -19.24 17.50 -14.19
N MET A 951 -19.52 17.07 -15.44
CA MET A 951 -18.50 16.87 -16.46
C MET A 951 -17.86 18.19 -16.87
N ALA A 952 -18.66 19.23 -17.11
CA ALA A 952 -18.17 20.56 -17.44
C ALA A 952 -17.27 21.12 -16.32
N ALA A 953 -17.69 20.98 -15.07
CA ALA A 953 -16.91 21.37 -13.90
C ALA A 953 -15.60 20.56 -13.77
N PHE A 954 -15.61 19.27 -14.07
CA PHE A 954 -14.44 18.41 -14.10
C PHE A 954 -13.43 18.89 -15.17
N GLU A 955 -13.89 19.18 -16.38
CA GLU A 955 -13.05 19.66 -17.48
C GLU A 955 -12.43 21.03 -17.16
N GLU A 956 -13.22 21.95 -16.62
CA GLU A 956 -12.74 23.27 -16.18
C GLU A 956 -11.67 23.13 -15.09
N ASN A 957 -11.97 22.37 -14.04
CA ASN A 957 -11.05 22.14 -12.93
C ASN A 957 -9.76 21.41 -13.37
N SER A 958 -9.84 20.51 -14.36
CA SER A 958 -8.66 19.77 -14.84
C SER A 958 -7.62 20.65 -15.54
N ARG A 959 -8.03 21.82 -16.04
CA ARG A 959 -7.15 22.81 -16.69
C ARG A 959 -6.50 23.78 -15.69
N ASP A 960 -6.96 23.82 -14.45
CA ASP A 960 -6.43 24.72 -13.43
C ASP A 960 -5.12 24.18 -12.84
N LEU A 961 -4.05 24.97 -12.98
CA LEU A 961 -2.72 24.63 -12.48
C LEU A 961 -2.53 24.89 -10.98
N SER A 962 -3.49 25.57 -10.32
CA SER A 962 -3.43 25.90 -8.89
C SER A 962 -3.91 24.76 -7.96
N ARG A 963 -4.15 23.56 -8.48
CA ARG A 963 -4.57 22.39 -7.72
C ARG A 963 -3.57 22.02 -6.64
N VAL A 964 -4.07 21.79 -5.42
CA VAL A 964 -3.26 21.47 -4.23
C VAL A 964 -3.11 19.96 -4.04
N GLY A 965 -4.05 19.18 -4.49
CA GLY A 965 -4.10 17.74 -4.30
C GLY A 965 -3.45 16.93 -5.43
N GLY A 966 -2.28 16.41 -5.15
CA GLY A 966 -1.67 15.25 -5.82
C GLY A 966 -1.45 15.36 -7.34
N ASN A 967 -0.28 15.81 -7.72
CA ASN A 967 0.31 15.47 -9.02
C ASN A 967 0.98 14.11 -8.98
#